data_47683165c9fe37a539b7cb729b5a2a09
#
_entry.id   47683165c9fe37a539b7cb729b5a2a09
#
_cell.length_a   1.000
_cell.length_b   1.000
_cell.length_c   1.000
_cell.angle_alpha   90.00
_cell.angle_beta   90.00
_cell.angle_gamma   90.00
#
_symmetry.space_group_name_H-M   'P 1'
#
loop_
_entity.id
_entity.type
_entity.pdbx_description
1 polymer ?
#
loop_
_entity_poly.entity_id
_entity_poly.type
_entity_poly.pdbx_seq_one_letter_code
_entity_poly.pdbx_strand_id
1 'polypeptide(L)'
;MSIKEIYHTMSYGPAPESASSVNEFLDAHNRQFDLFINGEWHSPNSGVYFDSINPANKQVLAKVALANEQDVNAAVEAAQKALPGWVAIGGHQRARYLYALARQIQKNSRLFAVLETIDNGKPIRETRDIDIPLVARHFYHHAGWAQLMASELKDYKEIGVIGQIIPWNFPLLMLSWKIAPALAMGNTVVLKPAEYTSLTALLFAEMCQNIGLPNGVVNIITGAGATGAALVKHEGIQKIAFTGSTEVGKIIRKTIAGTGKKVSLELGGKSPFIVFEDADIDSVVEGVVDAIWFNQGQVCCAGSRLLVQESIAQKVYTKIKTRMENLIVGNPLDKCIDIGAIVDKVQVKTIDDLVKKGAAEGNKMWQTSWSCPVEGYFYKPTLFTDVAPSATIAQEEIFGPVLVAMSFRSHKEAVALANNTRYGLAASIWTENINLALDIAPQLKAGTVWINSTNLFDAASGFGGYRESGFGREGGKEGLYEYVKPKNEDFLLEKPILPHTNPQSSTPNPKLNIDRTTKMYVGGKQARPDNGYSNRIKNRLGKFIGEVSDGSRKDIRNAVEAAHASSWSGMTGHARAQVLYYIAENLAIRKEEFARRLVQMLNHTEGEALAEVEQSIERIYTYAAYADKYDGLAHSTIQRHVTLAMPEPIGVMGIICPDESPLLGFVSAVMPAIAMGNHVVVIPSETAPFSATDFYQILDTSDVPAGTVNIITGKKEDLATDLAKHDNVDGMWYFGSKEGSKKVESLAADNMKRTWVSYGKYRNWTDTAQGEGEVFLRQATQIKNIWIPYSA
;
A
#
# COMPACT_ATOMS: atom_id res chain seq x y z
N MET A 1 -42.95 -39.55 -11.50
CA MET A 1 -41.91 -38.82 -10.81
C MET A 1 -42.52 -38.07 -9.65
N SER A 2 -42.03 -38.27 -8.46
CA SER A 2 -42.44 -37.46 -7.28
C SER A 2 -41.88 -36.03 -7.40
N ILE A 3 -42.48 -35.06 -6.69
CA ILE A 3 -41.95 -33.70 -6.64
C ILE A 3 -40.48 -33.69 -6.19
N LYS A 4 -40.13 -34.56 -5.27
CA LYS A 4 -38.75 -34.74 -4.78
C LYS A 4 -37.80 -35.23 -5.88
N GLU A 5 -38.20 -36.16 -6.71
CA GLU A 5 -37.41 -36.62 -7.85
C GLU A 5 -37.27 -35.53 -8.92
N ILE A 6 -38.32 -34.76 -9.17
CA ILE A 6 -38.23 -33.60 -10.08
C ILE A 6 -37.20 -32.60 -9.59
N TYR A 7 -37.25 -32.22 -8.33
CA TYR A 7 -36.27 -31.27 -7.76
C TYR A 7 -34.83 -31.79 -7.74
N HIS A 8 -34.64 -33.10 -7.52
CA HIS A 8 -33.29 -33.70 -7.52
C HIS A 8 -32.74 -33.97 -8.95
N THR A 9 -33.59 -34.00 -9.94
CA THR A 9 -33.20 -34.23 -11.34
C THR A 9 -33.31 -32.97 -12.20
N MET A 10 -33.68 -31.84 -11.64
CA MET A 10 -33.67 -30.55 -12.36
C MET A 10 -32.23 -30.19 -12.70
N SER A 11 -31.88 -30.25 -13.96
CA SER A 11 -30.67 -29.70 -14.54
C SER A 11 -31.06 -28.47 -15.34
N TYR A 12 -30.47 -27.34 -14.97
CA TYR A 12 -30.56 -26.14 -15.80
C TYR A 12 -29.52 -26.27 -16.91
N GLY A 13 -30.00 -26.26 -18.15
CA GLY A 13 -29.14 -26.23 -19.33
C GLY A 13 -28.37 -24.90 -19.41
N PRO A 14 -27.39 -24.81 -20.32
CA PRO A 14 -26.65 -23.58 -20.56
C PRO A 14 -27.59 -22.38 -20.75
N ALA A 15 -27.26 -21.26 -20.07
CA ALA A 15 -28.02 -20.01 -20.13
C ALA A 15 -27.10 -18.83 -20.49
N PRO A 16 -26.47 -18.82 -21.68
CA PRO A 16 -25.53 -17.82 -22.07
C PRO A 16 -26.15 -16.42 -22.19
N GLU A 17 -25.45 -15.40 -21.72
CA GLU A 17 -25.77 -14.01 -21.97
C GLU A 17 -25.48 -13.68 -23.44
N SER A 18 -26.30 -12.83 -24.06
CA SER A 18 -26.09 -12.43 -25.46
C SER A 18 -24.89 -11.47 -25.60
N ALA A 19 -24.02 -11.78 -26.54
CA ALA A 19 -22.90 -10.90 -26.93
C ALA A 19 -23.26 -9.90 -28.04
N SER A 20 -24.53 -9.81 -28.49
CA SER A 20 -24.92 -9.01 -29.64
C SER A 20 -24.56 -7.53 -29.50
N SER A 21 -24.88 -6.92 -28.35
CA SER A 21 -24.56 -5.50 -28.10
C SER A 21 -23.05 -5.23 -28.10
N VAL A 22 -22.24 -6.17 -27.66
CA VAL A 22 -20.79 -6.06 -27.73
C VAL A 22 -20.28 -6.19 -29.14
N ASN A 23 -20.82 -7.15 -29.93
CA ASN A 23 -20.44 -7.25 -31.33
C ASN A 23 -20.83 -5.99 -32.10
N GLU A 24 -22.01 -5.44 -31.87
CA GLU A 24 -22.45 -4.17 -32.47
C GLU A 24 -21.47 -3.02 -32.10
N PHE A 25 -21.04 -2.94 -30.85
CA PHE A 25 -20.05 -1.96 -30.40
C PHE A 25 -18.70 -2.16 -31.10
N LEU A 26 -18.18 -3.40 -31.14
CA LEU A 26 -16.90 -3.68 -31.78
C LEU A 26 -16.95 -3.41 -33.30
N ASP A 27 -18.05 -3.81 -33.96
CA ASP A 27 -18.23 -3.64 -35.41
C ASP A 27 -18.43 -2.17 -35.78
N ALA A 28 -19.09 -1.36 -34.95
CA ALA A 28 -19.18 0.10 -35.11
C ALA A 28 -17.81 0.80 -35.15
N HIS A 29 -16.80 0.21 -34.51
CA HIS A 29 -15.42 0.67 -34.56
C HIS A 29 -14.55 -0.09 -35.58
N ASN A 30 -15.13 -0.84 -36.49
CA ASN A 30 -14.41 -1.72 -37.43
C ASN A 30 -13.44 -2.68 -36.67
N ARG A 31 -13.75 -3.03 -35.43
CA ARG A 31 -12.89 -3.83 -34.52
C ARG A 31 -11.47 -3.31 -34.41
N GLN A 32 -11.30 -1.99 -34.46
CA GLN A 32 -10.02 -1.32 -34.27
C GLN A 32 -10.20 -0.09 -33.40
N PHE A 33 -9.39 0.01 -32.35
CA PHE A 33 -9.46 1.09 -31.38
C PHE A 33 -8.14 1.86 -31.33
N ASP A 34 -8.26 3.16 -31.43
CA ASP A 34 -7.19 4.14 -31.35
C ASP A 34 -6.94 4.57 -29.88
N LEU A 35 -5.96 5.45 -29.68
CA LEU A 35 -5.65 6.07 -28.38
C LEU A 35 -6.66 7.19 -28.11
N PHE A 36 -7.04 7.37 -26.84
CA PHE A 36 -7.89 8.47 -26.41
C PHE A 36 -7.04 9.55 -25.75
N ILE A 37 -6.78 10.63 -26.46
CA ILE A 37 -5.92 11.74 -26.02
C ILE A 37 -6.65 13.06 -26.28
N ASN A 38 -6.65 13.95 -25.27
CA ASN A 38 -7.23 15.29 -25.38
C ASN A 38 -8.72 15.31 -25.80
N GLY A 39 -9.49 14.29 -25.41
CA GLY A 39 -10.90 14.16 -25.74
C GLY A 39 -11.18 13.63 -27.15
N GLU A 40 -10.18 13.21 -27.90
CA GLU A 40 -10.25 12.74 -29.29
C GLU A 40 -9.55 11.39 -29.45
N TRP A 41 -9.89 10.68 -30.55
CA TRP A 41 -9.27 9.40 -30.93
C TRP A 41 -8.11 9.66 -31.88
N HIS A 42 -6.93 9.08 -31.57
CA HIS A 42 -5.71 9.25 -32.32
C HIS A 42 -5.09 7.90 -32.64
N SER A 43 -4.78 7.66 -33.91
CA SER A 43 -4.00 6.50 -34.30
C SER A 43 -2.61 6.55 -33.64
N PRO A 44 -2.05 5.39 -33.24
CA PRO A 44 -0.75 5.38 -32.59
C PRO A 44 0.32 5.93 -33.54
N ASN A 45 1.23 6.73 -33.03
CA ASN A 45 2.30 7.36 -33.84
C ASN A 45 3.14 6.34 -34.63
N SER A 46 3.29 5.14 -34.08
CA SER A 46 3.99 4.04 -34.74
C SER A 46 3.17 3.34 -35.84
N GLY A 47 1.84 3.57 -35.90
CA GLY A 47 0.91 2.82 -36.75
C GLY A 47 0.73 1.35 -36.34
N VAL A 48 1.24 0.95 -35.17
CA VAL A 48 1.21 -0.46 -34.72
C VAL A 48 0.01 -0.70 -33.79
N TYR A 49 -0.65 -1.85 -34.00
CA TYR A 49 -1.76 -2.35 -33.20
C TYR A 49 -1.45 -3.77 -32.73
N PHE A 50 -2.05 -4.18 -31.62
CA PHE A 50 -1.99 -5.54 -31.09
C PHE A 50 -3.42 -6.10 -30.96
N ASP A 51 -3.54 -7.45 -30.91
CA ASP A 51 -4.82 -8.11 -30.83
C ASP A 51 -5.28 -8.25 -29.38
N SER A 52 -6.53 -7.85 -29.07
CA SER A 52 -7.27 -8.27 -27.89
C SER A 52 -7.92 -9.61 -28.20
N ILE A 53 -7.76 -10.59 -27.31
CA ILE A 53 -8.15 -11.99 -27.55
C ILE A 53 -9.15 -12.43 -26.46
N ASN A 54 -10.27 -13.02 -26.87
CA ASN A 54 -11.17 -13.68 -25.95
C ASN A 54 -10.53 -14.96 -25.39
N PRO A 55 -10.22 -15.03 -24.08
CA PRO A 55 -9.51 -16.16 -23.51
C PRO A 55 -10.33 -17.46 -23.50
N ALA A 56 -11.66 -17.38 -23.59
CA ALA A 56 -12.53 -18.54 -23.57
C ALA A 56 -12.52 -19.36 -24.89
N ASN A 57 -12.16 -18.72 -26.02
CA ASN A 57 -12.18 -19.38 -27.33
C ASN A 57 -10.99 -18.97 -28.23
N LYS A 58 -10.09 -18.13 -27.74
CA LYS A 58 -8.89 -17.62 -28.45
C LYS A 58 -9.20 -16.83 -29.73
N GLN A 59 -10.42 -16.36 -29.91
CA GLN A 59 -10.77 -15.49 -31.05
C GLN A 59 -10.31 -14.05 -30.80
N VAL A 60 -9.86 -13.41 -31.86
CA VAL A 60 -9.53 -11.98 -31.84
C VAL A 60 -10.81 -11.17 -31.70
N LEU A 61 -10.91 -10.33 -30.70
CA LEU A 61 -12.02 -9.42 -30.46
C LEU A 61 -11.86 -8.13 -31.26
N ALA A 62 -10.69 -7.53 -31.16
CA ALA A 62 -10.37 -6.25 -31.80
C ALA A 62 -8.85 -6.05 -31.90
N LYS A 63 -8.44 -5.09 -32.71
CA LYS A 63 -7.11 -4.52 -32.74
C LYS A 63 -7.06 -3.26 -31.86
N VAL A 64 -6.05 -3.14 -31.04
CA VAL A 64 -5.89 -2.05 -30.07
C VAL A 64 -4.57 -1.34 -30.33
N ALA A 65 -4.57 -0.02 -30.31
CA ALA A 65 -3.39 0.81 -30.59
C ALA A 65 -2.24 0.53 -29.60
N LEU A 66 -1.01 0.44 -30.11
CA LEU A 66 0.20 0.30 -29.30
C LEU A 66 0.91 1.66 -29.18
N ALA A 67 0.68 2.37 -28.08
CA ALA A 67 1.29 3.65 -27.82
C ALA A 67 2.81 3.53 -27.59
N ASN A 68 3.53 4.46 -28.21
CA ASN A 68 4.96 4.65 -28.00
C ASN A 68 5.24 5.86 -27.09
N GLU A 69 6.49 6.26 -26.94
CA GLU A 69 6.91 7.39 -26.11
C GLU A 69 6.34 8.74 -26.58
N GLN A 70 6.17 8.93 -27.90
CA GLN A 70 5.60 10.16 -28.46
C GLN A 70 4.11 10.27 -28.10
N ASP A 71 3.37 9.16 -28.14
CA ASP A 71 1.95 9.12 -27.73
C ASP A 71 1.82 9.40 -26.22
N VAL A 72 2.72 8.87 -25.39
CA VAL A 72 2.79 9.16 -23.95
C VAL A 72 3.04 10.66 -23.74
N ASN A 73 3.98 11.27 -24.46
CA ASN A 73 4.24 12.70 -24.38
C ASN A 73 2.98 13.53 -24.71
N ALA A 74 2.31 13.22 -25.83
CA ALA A 74 1.10 13.91 -26.24
C ALA A 74 -0.02 13.81 -25.16
N ALA A 75 -0.19 12.65 -24.56
CA ALA A 75 -1.19 12.43 -23.51
C ALA A 75 -0.86 13.23 -22.22
N VAL A 76 0.42 13.26 -21.84
CA VAL A 76 0.88 14.04 -20.66
C VAL A 76 0.75 15.54 -20.90
N GLU A 77 1.14 16.04 -22.07
CA GLU A 77 0.97 17.44 -22.45
C GLU A 77 -0.52 17.86 -22.43
N ALA A 78 -1.42 17.02 -22.97
CA ALA A 78 -2.85 17.26 -22.91
C ALA A 78 -3.35 17.32 -21.45
N ALA A 79 -2.91 16.42 -20.60
CA ALA A 79 -3.27 16.40 -19.18
C ALA A 79 -2.74 17.64 -18.44
N GLN A 80 -1.50 18.07 -18.71
CA GLN A 80 -0.92 19.29 -18.12
C GLN A 80 -1.69 20.55 -18.55
N LYS A 81 -2.06 20.64 -19.82
CA LYS A 81 -2.83 21.76 -20.35
C LYS A 81 -4.23 21.84 -19.75
N ALA A 82 -4.87 20.71 -19.50
CA ALA A 82 -6.21 20.64 -18.91
C ALA A 82 -6.24 20.94 -17.40
N LEU A 83 -5.15 20.66 -16.67
CA LEU A 83 -5.10 20.71 -15.21
C LEU A 83 -5.55 22.06 -14.63
N PRO A 84 -5.05 23.23 -15.04
CA PRO A 84 -5.48 24.51 -14.45
C PRO A 84 -6.98 24.75 -14.60
N GLY A 85 -7.56 24.42 -15.76
CA GLY A 85 -9.00 24.52 -16.01
C GLY A 85 -9.81 23.57 -15.13
N TRP A 86 -9.34 22.32 -14.97
CA TRP A 86 -9.99 21.32 -14.13
C TRP A 86 -9.97 21.69 -12.63
N VAL A 87 -8.90 22.29 -12.15
CA VAL A 87 -8.81 22.83 -10.78
C VAL A 87 -9.76 24.00 -10.60
N ALA A 88 -9.76 24.94 -11.56
CA ALA A 88 -10.50 26.20 -11.50
C ALA A 88 -12.03 26.01 -11.49
N ILE A 89 -12.58 24.96 -12.10
CA ILE A 89 -14.04 24.71 -12.09
C ILE A 89 -14.58 24.39 -10.70
N GLY A 90 -13.72 24.02 -9.74
CA GLY A 90 -14.08 23.76 -8.35
C GLY A 90 -14.74 22.41 -8.11
N GLY A 91 -14.86 22.05 -6.82
CA GLY A 91 -15.36 20.74 -6.39
C GLY A 91 -16.78 20.43 -6.85
N HIS A 92 -17.67 21.42 -6.82
CA HIS A 92 -19.06 21.25 -7.25
C HIS A 92 -19.18 20.82 -8.73
N GLN A 93 -18.46 21.46 -9.63
CA GLN A 93 -18.54 21.09 -11.05
C GLN A 93 -17.87 19.73 -11.31
N ARG A 94 -16.75 19.42 -10.63
CA ARG A 94 -16.13 18.09 -10.69
C ARG A 94 -17.08 16.99 -10.22
N ALA A 95 -17.82 17.25 -9.13
CA ALA A 95 -18.84 16.32 -8.63
C ALA A 95 -19.91 16.01 -9.69
N ARG A 96 -20.36 17.01 -10.46
CA ARG A 96 -21.35 16.81 -11.54
C ARG A 96 -20.82 15.91 -12.65
N TYR A 97 -19.56 16.05 -13.05
CA TYR A 97 -18.94 15.16 -14.05
C TYR A 97 -18.82 13.73 -13.53
N LEU A 98 -18.36 13.54 -12.29
CA LEU A 98 -18.26 12.20 -11.68
C LEU A 98 -19.63 11.54 -11.54
N TYR A 99 -20.65 12.30 -11.14
CA TYR A 99 -22.03 11.83 -11.13
C TYR A 99 -22.51 11.42 -12.52
N ALA A 100 -22.23 12.22 -13.55
CA ALA A 100 -22.60 11.92 -14.93
C ALA A 100 -21.90 10.65 -15.43
N LEU A 101 -20.63 10.42 -15.10
CA LEU A 101 -19.90 9.17 -15.39
C LEU A 101 -20.58 7.97 -14.73
N ALA A 102 -20.91 8.06 -13.45
CA ALA A 102 -21.64 7.00 -12.74
C ALA A 102 -22.96 6.63 -13.46
N ARG A 103 -23.70 7.66 -13.88
CA ARG A 103 -24.96 7.46 -14.64
C ARG A 103 -24.74 6.83 -16.01
N GLN A 104 -23.68 7.18 -16.72
CA GLN A 104 -23.35 6.54 -18.01
C GLN A 104 -22.98 5.07 -17.83
N ILE A 105 -22.19 4.74 -16.81
CA ILE A 105 -21.83 3.37 -16.48
C ILE A 105 -23.09 2.55 -16.16
N GLN A 106 -24.00 3.09 -15.33
CA GLN A 106 -25.27 2.42 -15.03
C GLN A 106 -26.14 2.21 -16.26
N LYS A 107 -26.25 3.21 -17.13
CA LYS A 107 -27.02 3.14 -18.36
C LYS A 107 -26.50 2.05 -19.30
N ASN A 108 -25.19 1.88 -19.36
CA ASN A 108 -24.51 0.92 -20.25
C ASN A 108 -24.01 -0.31 -19.47
N SER A 109 -24.56 -0.60 -18.29
CA SER A 109 -24.06 -1.63 -17.39
C SER A 109 -23.96 -3.01 -18.01
N ARG A 110 -24.96 -3.39 -18.84
CA ARG A 110 -24.95 -4.68 -19.54
C ARG A 110 -23.84 -4.75 -20.58
N LEU A 111 -23.65 -3.69 -21.38
CA LEU A 111 -22.58 -3.62 -22.38
C LEU A 111 -21.21 -3.74 -21.70
N PHE A 112 -20.97 -2.98 -20.63
CA PHE A 112 -19.74 -3.10 -19.86
C PHE A 112 -19.54 -4.51 -19.30
N ALA A 113 -20.57 -5.12 -18.69
CA ALA A 113 -20.45 -6.43 -18.06
C ALA A 113 -20.11 -7.53 -19.09
N VAL A 114 -20.81 -7.54 -20.23
CA VAL A 114 -20.54 -8.52 -21.28
C VAL A 114 -19.18 -8.31 -21.93
N LEU A 115 -18.80 -7.05 -22.19
CA LEU A 115 -17.49 -6.70 -22.75
C LEU A 115 -16.36 -7.11 -21.79
N GLU A 116 -16.48 -6.80 -20.49
CA GLU A 116 -15.50 -7.21 -19.48
C GLU A 116 -15.37 -8.74 -19.41
N THR A 117 -16.50 -9.45 -19.46
CA THR A 117 -16.51 -10.92 -19.44
C THR A 117 -15.75 -11.52 -20.62
N ILE A 118 -15.99 -11.04 -21.84
CA ILE A 118 -15.33 -11.63 -23.03
C ILE A 118 -13.88 -11.19 -23.22
N ASP A 119 -13.51 -9.99 -22.71
CA ASP A 119 -12.15 -9.46 -22.78
C ASP A 119 -11.23 -10.07 -21.70
N ASN A 120 -11.81 -10.38 -20.53
CA ASN A 120 -11.06 -10.91 -19.38
C ASN A 120 -11.17 -12.44 -19.20
N GLY A 121 -12.32 -13.02 -19.50
CA GLY A 121 -12.62 -14.43 -19.25
C GLY A 121 -13.36 -14.74 -17.97
N LYS A 122 -13.66 -13.76 -17.10
CA LYS A 122 -14.40 -13.98 -15.84
C LYS A 122 -15.89 -14.21 -16.07
N PRO A 123 -16.59 -14.94 -15.17
CA PRO A 123 -18.01 -15.20 -15.29
C PRO A 123 -18.88 -13.95 -15.37
N ILE A 124 -19.88 -13.94 -16.24
CA ILE A 124 -20.80 -12.81 -16.43
C ILE A 124 -21.55 -12.41 -15.15
N ARG A 125 -21.83 -13.35 -14.25
CA ARG A 125 -22.47 -13.04 -12.99
C ARG A 125 -21.57 -12.21 -12.05
N GLU A 126 -20.25 -12.36 -12.15
CA GLU A 126 -19.31 -11.54 -11.38
C GLU A 126 -19.21 -10.12 -11.96
N THR A 127 -19.03 -9.99 -13.25
CA THR A 127 -18.95 -8.67 -13.89
C THR A 127 -20.26 -7.89 -13.76
N ARG A 128 -21.40 -8.55 -14.02
CA ARG A 128 -22.72 -7.92 -13.99
C ARG A 128 -23.18 -7.55 -12.57
N ASP A 129 -23.01 -8.46 -11.60
CA ASP A 129 -23.61 -8.34 -10.28
C ASP A 129 -22.68 -7.70 -9.26
N ILE A 130 -21.36 -7.70 -9.49
CA ILE A 130 -20.34 -7.19 -8.55
C ILE A 130 -19.54 -6.04 -9.18
N ASP A 131 -18.78 -6.29 -10.27
CA ASP A 131 -17.79 -5.35 -10.76
C ASP A 131 -18.43 -4.04 -11.25
N ILE A 132 -19.36 -4.11 -12.21
CA ILE A 132 -19.96 -2.92 -12.82
C ILE A 132 -20.77 -2.08 -11.81
N PRO A 133 -21.60 -2.65 -10.93
CA PRO A 133 -22.24 -1.90 -9.84
C PRO A 133 -21.24 -1.20 -8.93
N LEU A 134 -20.14 -1.85 -8.56
CA LEU A 134 -19.11 -1.29 -7.71
C LEU A 134 -18.34 -0.15 -8.43
N VAL A 135 -18.08 -0.27 -9.73
CA VAL A 135 -17.52 0.82 -10.55
C VAL A 135 -18.38 2.07 -10.45
N ALA A 136 -19.69 1.95 -10.70
CA ALA A 136 -20.63 3.07 -10.58
C ALA A 136 -20.63 3.65 -9.16
N ARG A 137 -20.58 2.78 -8.13
CA ARG A 137 -20.51 3.15 -6.72
C ARG A 137 -19.28 4.02 -6.42
N HIS A 138 -18.10 3.70 -7.00
CA HIS A 138 -16.90 4.51 -6.83
C HIS A 138 -17.04 5.91 -7.40
N PHE A 139 -17.62 6.07 -8.59
CA PHE A 139 -17.86 7.39 -9.16
C PHE A 139 -18.87 8.21 -8.35
N TYR A 140 -19.95 7.61 -7.86
CA TYR A 140 -20.90 8.28 -6.97
C TYR A 140 -20.26 8.74 -5.66
N HIS A 141 -19.50 7.84 -5.02
CA HIS A 141 -18.83 8.12 -3.75
C HIS A 141 -17.84 9.29 -3.88
N HIS A 142 -17.02 9.25 -4.92
CA HIS A 142 -16.03 10.30 -5.15
C HIS A 142 -16.64 11.61 -5.70
N ALA A 143 -17.82 11.58 -6.30
CA ALA A 143 -18.58 12.80 -6.58
C ALA A 143 -18.90 13.56 -5.27
N GLY A 144 -19.31 12.83 -4.22
CA GLY A 144 -19.48 13.40 -2.89
C GLY A 144 -18.20 14.01 -2.32
N TRP A 145 -17.09 13.31 -2.43
CA TRP A 145 -15.79 13.82 -1.97
C TRP A 145 -15.28 15.03 -2.76
N ALA A 146 -15.55 15.09 -4.06
CA ALA A 146 -15.25 16.29 -4.85
C ALA A 146 -15.98 17.53 -4.31
N GLN A 147 -17.27 17.37 -3.96
CA GLN A 147 -18.07 18.43 -3.35
C GLN A 147 -17.52 18.87 -1.98
N LEU A 148 -17.03 17.92 -1.17
CA LEU A 148 -16.60 18.17 0.21
C LEU A 148 -15.10 18.51 0.32
N MET A 149 -14.32 18.46 -0.75
CA MET A 149 -12.85 18.65 -0.71
C MET A 149 -12.45 19.94 -0.01
N ALA A 150 -13.12 21.04 -0.30
CA ALA A 150 -12.76 22.36 0.23
C ALA A 150 -12.94 22.48 1.76
N SER A 151 -13.88 21.74 2.35
CA SER A 151 -14.15 21.73 3.79
C SER A 151 -13.32 20.65 4.52
N GLU A 152 -13.33 19.43 4.00
CA GLU A 152 -12.75 18.27 4.68
C GLU A 152 -11.24 18.12 4.47
N LEU A 153 -10.70 18.67 3.37
CA LEU A 153 -9.28 18.62 3.01
C LEU A 153 -8.73 20.03 2.78
N LYS A 154 -9.15 21.01 3.61
CA LYS A 154 -8.84 22.44 3.46
C LYS A 154 -7.34 22.76 3.37
N ASP A 155 -6.49 21.96 4.02
CA ASP A 155 -5.04 22.14 4.07
C ASP A 155 -4.29 21.38 2.96
N TYR A 156 -5.06 20.78 2.04
CA TYR A 156 -4.54 19.98 0.93
C TYR A 156 -4.94 20.56 -0.41
N LYS A 157 -4.20 20.19 -1.44
CA LYS A 157 -4.47 20.52 -2.84
C LYS A 157 -4.14 19.34 -3.75
N GLU A 158 -4.51 19.45 -5.01
CA GLU A 158 -4.18 18.47 -6.04
C GLU A 158 -2.66 18.22 -6.16
N ILE A 159 -2.30 17.02 -6.59
CA ILE A 159 -0.90 16.65 -6.87
C ILE A 159 -0.47 17.19 -8.26
N GLY A 160 -1.35 17.03 -9.27
CA GLY A 160 -1.10 17.42 -10.65
C GLY A 160 -1.54 16.36 -11.66
N VAL A 161 -0.66 15.99 -12.59
CA VAL A 161 -0.91 14.91 -13.57
C VAL A 161 -0.56 13.56 -12.95
N ILE A 162 -1.50 12.63 -12.99
CA ILE A 162 -1.35 11.28 -12.41
C ILE A 162 -1.19 10.26 -13.55
N GLY A 163 -0.07 9.54 -13.55
CA GLY A 163 0.11 8.34 -14.36
C GLY A 163 -0.51 7.14 -13.64
N GLN A 164 -1.43 6.45 -14.30
CA GLN A 164 -2.15 5.31 -13.74
C GLN A 164 -1.91 4.07 -14.59
N ILE A 165 -1.52 2.97 -13.97
CA ILE A 165 -1.30 1.68 -14.63
C ILE A 165 -2.11 0.64 -13.89
N ILE A 166 -3.05 0.01 -14.59
CA ILE A 166 -4.00 -0.94 -14.03
C ILE A 166 -3.76 -2.36 -14.54
N PRO A 167 -4.06 -3.39 -13.72
CA PRO A 167 -3.91 -4.79 -14.07
C PRO A 167 -5.09 -5.29 -14.94
N TRP A 168 -4.96 -6.54 -15.36
CA TRP A 168 -5.93 -7.21 -16.23
C TRP A 168 -7.04 -7.97 -15.48
N ASN A 169 -6.92 -8.21 -14.17
CA ASN A 169 -7.86 -9.09 -13.45
C ASN A 169 -9.20 -8.44 -13.06
N PHE A 170 -9.21 -7.12 -12.86
CA PHE A 170 -10.43 -6.31 -12.63
C PHE A 170 -10.33 -5.00 -13.44
N PRO A 171 -10.44 -5.06 -14.78
CA PRO A 171 -10.07 -3.93 -15.63
C PRO A 171 -10.80 -2.63 -15.31
N LEU A 172 -12.12 -2.62 -15.39
CA LEU A 172 -12.91 -1.41 -15.17
C LEU A 172 -12.98 -1.01 -13.69
N LEU A 173 -12.97 -1.99 -12.78
CA LEU A 173 -12.97 -1.71 -11.35
C LEU A 173 -11.68 -0.99 -10.93
N MET A 174 -10.51 -1.47 -11.36
CA MET A 174 -9.23 -0.84 -11.07
C MET A 174 -9.07 0.53 -11.74
N LEU A 175 -9.68 0.72 -12.91
CA LEU A 175 -9.81 2.04 -13.54
C LEU A 175 -10.57 3.00 -12.61
N SER A 176 -11.73 2.59 -12.11
CA SER A 176 -12.58 3.43 -11.26
C SER A 176 -11.91 3.75 -9.91
N TRP A 177 -11.19 2.80 -9.32
CA TRP A 177 -10.45 2.99 -8.06
C TRP A 177 -9.40 4.09 -8.16
N LYS A 178 -8.85 4.31 -9.36
CA LYS A 178 -7.78 5.29 -9.60
C LYS A 178 -8.29 6.58 -10.22
N ILE A 179 -9.17 6.51 -11.24
CA ILE A 179 -9.68 7.71 -11.91
C ILE A 179 -10.61 8.52 -11.01
N ALA A 180 -11.56 7.85 -10.34
CA ALA A 180 -12.58 8.57 -9.57
C ALA A 180 -11.98 9.46 -8.45
N PRO A 181 -11.11 8.97 -7.55
CA PRO A 181 -10.48 9.82 -6.54
C PRO A 181 -9.53 10.86 -7.15
N ALA A 182 -8.79 10.53 -8.22
CA ALA A 182 -7.89 11.48 -8.87
C ALA A 182 -8.67 12.70 -9.40
N LEU A 183 -9.75 12.48 -10.14
CA LEU A 183 -10.60 13.55 -10.66
C LEU A 183 -11.30 14.32 -9.55
N ALA A 184 -11.82 13.64 -8.54
CA ALA A 184 -12.46 14.26 -7.39
C ALA A 184 -11.54 15.28 -6.70
N MET A 185 -10.27 14.91 -6.52
CA MET A 185 -9.26 15.74 -5.87
C MET A 185 -8.61 16.79 -6.81
N GLY A 186 -9.13 16.95 -8.03
CA GLY A 186 -8.69 18.01 -8.95
C GLY A 186 -7.50 17.65 -9.83
N ASN A 187 -7.07 16.39 -9.87
CA ASN A 187 -5.99 15.95 -10.74
C ASN A 187 -6.49 15.62 -12.15
N THR A 188 -5.57 15.60 -13.11
CA THR A 188 -5.78 15.05 -14.45
C THR A 188 -5.03 13.73 -14.59
N VAL A 189 -5.44 12.87 -15.53
CA VAL A 189 -4.98 11.49 -15.60
C VAL A 189 -4.50 11.08 -16.97
N VAL A 190 -3.43 10.28 -16.98
CA VAL A 190 -3.02 9.45 -18.13
C VAL A 190 -3.06 7.99 -17.65
N LEU A 191 -4.00 7.23 -18.14
CA LEU A 191 -4.22 5.84 -17.75
C LEU A 191 -3.72 4.87 -18.82
N LYS A 192 -2.98 3.86 -18.41
CA LYS A 192 -2.59 2.71 -19.22
C LYS A 192 -3.27 1.44 -18.70
N PRO A 193 -4.28 0.90 -19.41
CA PRO A 193 -4.83 -0.42 -19.07
C PRO A 193 -3.85 -1.54 -19.40
N ALA A 194 -4.07 -2.73 -18.85
CA ALA A 194 -3.32 -3.91 -19.24
C ALA A 194 -3.58 -4.28 -20.70
N GLU A 195 -2.59 -4.79 -21.39
CA GLU A 195 -2.68 -5.18 -22.81
C GLU A 195 -3.69 -6.30 -23.07
N TYR A 196 -3.93 -7.16 -22.09
CA TYR A 196 -4.91 -8.27 -22.22
C TYR A 196 -6.35 -7.81 -22.12
N THR A 197 -6.65 -6.66 -21.50
CA THR A 197 -8.01 -6.24 -21.13
C THR A 197 -8.16 -4.73 -21.26
N SER A 198 -8.04 -4.23 -22.49
CA SER A 198 -8.11 -2.80 -22.78
C SER A 198 -9.49 -2.27 -23.15
N LEU A 199 -10.41 -3.14 -23.58
CA LEU A 199 -11.64 -2.73 -24.27
C LEU A 199 -12.61 -1.96 -23.37
N THR A 200 -12.77 -2.35 -22.09
CA THR A 200 -13.67 -1.62 -21.19
C THR A 200 -13.14 -0.23 -20.83
N ALA A 201 -11.81 -0.03 -20.81
CA ALA A 201 -11.21 1.30 -20.63
C ALA A 201 -11.48 2.21 -21.86
N LEU A 202 -11.49 1.64 -23.07
CA LEU A 202 -11.80 2.39 -24.29
C LEU A 202 -13.30 2.71 -24.39
N LEU A 203 -14.19 1.82 -23.97
CA LEU A 203 -15.63 2.13 -23.82
C LEU A 203 -15.84 3.22 -22.76
N PHE A 204 -15.07 3.24 -21.68
CA PHE A 204 -15.10 4.32 -20.67
C PHE A 204 -14.66 5.67 -21.27
N ALA A 205 -13.69 5.68 -22.19
CA ALA A 205 -13.29 6.89 -22.90
C ALA A 205 -14.46 7.51 -23.69
N GLU A 206 -15.30 6.69 -24.35
CA GLU A 206 -16.53 7.18 -24.99
C GLU A 206 -17.52 7.79 -23.98
N MET A 207 -17.62 7.20 -22.79
CA MET A 207 -18.47 7.78 -21.75
C MET A 207 -17.96 9.18 -21.33
N CYS A 208 -16.64 9.38 -21.31
CA CYS A 208 -16.05 10.70 -21.05
C CYS A 208 -16.43 11.71 -22.15
N GLN A 209 -16.39 11.32 -23.43
CA GLN A 209 -16.85 12.17 -24.54
C GLN A 209 -18.35 12.46 -24.44
N ASN A 210 -19.18 11.45 -24.20
CA ASN A 210 -20.62 11.56 -24.15
C ASN A 210 -21.14 12.53 -23.08
N ILE A 211 -20.42 12.69 -21.98
CA ILE A 211 -20.77 13.66 -20.93
C ILE A 211 -20.13 15.03 -21.12
N GLY A 212 -19.32 15.22 -22.17
CA GLY A 212 -18.58 16.46 -22.42
C GLY A 212 -17.53 16.74 -21.35
N LEU A 213 -16.82 15.71 -20.86
CA LEU A 213 -15.70 15.90 -19.92
C LEU A 213 -14.66 16.81 -20.61
N PRO A 214 -14.11 17.85 -19.92
CA PRO A 214 -13.14 18.75 -20.54
C PRO A 214 -11.96 17.99 -21.15
N ASN A 215 -11.58 18.34 -22.36
CA ASN A 215 -10.51 17.70 -23.12
C ASN A 215 -9.21 17.68 -22.32
N GLY A 216 -8.51 16.53 -22.33
CA GLY A 216 -7.26 16.34 -21.64
C GLY A 216 -7.36 15.97 -20.15
N VAL A 217 -8.55 16.07 -19.52
CA VAL A 217 -8.73 15.66 -18.10
C VAL A 217 -8.50 14.18 -17.91
N VAL A 218 -8.98 13.36 -18.84
CA VAL A 218 -8.73 11.91 -18.91
C VAL A 218 -8.10 11.59 -20.26
N ASN A 219 -6.98 10.86 -20.22
CA ASN A 219 -6.32 10.33 -21.41
C ASN A 219 -6.08 8.85 -21.19
N ILE A 220 -6.40 8.03 -22.18
CA ILE A 220 -6.24 6.56 -22.13
C ILE A 220 -5.31 6.14 -23.25
N ILE A 221 -4.14 5.62 -22.87
CA ILE A 221 -3.12 5.13 -23.79
C ILE A 221 -2.97 3.62 -23.61
N THR A 222 -3.30 2.88 -24.65
CA THR A 222 -3.16 1.42 -24.65
C THR A 222 -1.75 1.02 -25.03
N GLY A 223 -1.29 -0.13 -24.55
CA GLY A 223 0.05 -0.62 -24.86
C GLY A 223 0.59 -1.61 -23.84
N ALA A 224 1.76 -2.13 -24.11
CA ALA A 224 2.44 -3.13 -23.30
C ALA A 224 3.38 -2.50 -22.24
N GLY A 225 4.30 -3.29 -21.70
CA GLY A 225 5.24 -2.86 -20.65
C GLY A 225 6.10 -1.65 -21.04
N ALA A 226 6.47 -1.49 -22.32
CA ALA A 226 7.28 -0.35 -22.80
C ALA A 226 6.51 0.98 -22.65
N THR A 227 5.21 0.99 -22.97
CA THR A 227 4.34 2.16 -22.81
C THR A 227 4.22 2.54 -21.32
N GLY A 228 4.05 1.55 -20.43
CA GLY A 228 4.05 1.76 -18.99
C GLY A 228 5.38 2.32 -18.46
N ALA A 229 6.51 1.82 -18.96
CA ALA A 229 7.84 2.32 -18.58
C ALA A 229 8.08 3.77 -19.03
N ALA A 230 7.62 4.14 -20.23
CA ALA A 230 7.66 5.53 -20.71
C ALA A 230 6.83 6.46 -19.80
N LEU A 231 5.61 6.04 -19.45
CA LEU A 231 4.73 6.80 -18.52
C LEU A 231 5.38 7.01 -17.15
N VAL A 232 5.98 5.97 -16.55
CA VAL A 232 6.64 6.04 -15.23
C VAL A 232 7.82 7.01 -15.25
N LYS A 233 8.61 7.04 -16.34
CA LYS A 233 9.78 7.90 -16.47
C LYS A 233 9.45 9.34 -16.80
N HIS A 234 8.29 9.61 -17.39
CA HIS A 234 7.95 10.92 -17.95
C HIS A 234 7.95 12.03 -16.88
N GLU A 235 8.75 13.09 -17.07
CA GLU A 235 8.97 14.16 -16.08
C GLU A 235 7.70 14.95 -15.77
N GLY A 236 6.78 15.06 -16.71
CA GLY A 236 5.48 15.73 -16.54
C GLY A 236 4.47 15.00 -15.67
N ILE A 237 4.79 13.82 -15.15
CA ILE A 237 3.97 13.05 -14.21
C ILE A 237 4.43 13.33 -12.79
N GLN A 238 3.50 13.72 -11.90
CA GLN A 238 3.77 14.01 -10.50
C GLN A 238 3.50 12.84 -9.56
N LYS A 239 2.66 11.89 -9.98
CA LYS A 239 2.37 10.66 -9.22
C LYS A 239 2.19 9.48 -10.14
N ILE A 240 2.65 8.32 -9.69
CA ILE A 240 2.31 7.01 -10.28
C ILE A 240 1.37 6.26 -9.32
N ALA A 241 0.23 5.82 -9.83
CA ALA A 241 -0.68 4.89 -9.17
C ALA A 241 -0.65 3.56 -9.94
N PHE A 242 -0.10 2.54 -9.33
CA PHE A 242 0.13 1.23 -9.96
C PHE A 242 -0.57 0.13 -9.20
N THR A 243 -1.24 -0.76 -9.92
CA THR A 243 -1.68 -2.07 -9.43
C THR A 243 -1.17 -3.14 -10.36
N GLY A 244 -0.52 -4.18 -9.82
CA GLY A 244 0.06 -5.27 -10.61
C GLY A 244 1.02 -6.14 -9.80
N SER A 245 2.02 -6.77 -10.45
CA SER A 245 2.95 -7.67 -9.78
C SER A 245 3.93 -6.94 -8.87
N THR A 246 4.40 -7.62 -7.83
CA THR A 246 5.41 -7.10 -6.89
C THR A 246 6.72 -6.76 -7.59
N GLU A 247 7.14 -7.56 -8.57
CA GLU A 247 8.36 -7.33 -9.34
C GLU A 247 8.30 -6.01 -10.11
N VAL A 248 7.18 -5.74 -10.80
CA VAL A 248 6.98 -4.47 -11.52
C VAL A 248 6.88 -3.30 -10.53
N GLY A 249 6.23 -3.49 -9.38
CA GLY A 249 6.19 -2.49 -8.31
C GLY A 249 7.60 -2.09 -7.83
N LYS A 250 8.49 -3.06 -7.61
CA LYS A 250 9.91 -2.82 -7.27
C LYS A 250 10.66 -2.06 -8.36
N ILE A 251 10.43 -2.39 -9.63
CA ILE A 251 11.02 -1.69 -10.77
C ILE A 251 10.55 -0.22 -10.82
N ILE A 252 9.26 0.01 -10.68
CA ILE A 252 8.68 1.37 -10.64
C ILE A 252 9.31 2.17 -9.50
N ARG A 253 9.35 1.61 -8.29
CA ARG A 253 9.91 2.25 -7.11
C ARG A 253 11.37 2.69 -7.33
N LYS A 254 12.20 1.79 -7.88
CA LYS A 254 13.60 2.09 -8.21
C LYS A 254 13.73 3.16 -9.31
N THR A 255 12.84 3.10 -10.31
CA THR A 255 12.86 4.05 -11.44
C THR A 255 12.56 5.48 -11.01
N ILE A 256 11.59 5.66 -10.09
CA ILE A 256 11.17 7.00 -9.65
C ILE A 256 11.98 7.53 -8.45
N ALA A 257 12.90 6.73 -7.88
CA ALA A 257 13.69 7.13 -6.72
C ALA A 257 14.45 8.45 -6.97
N GLY A 258 14.28 9.42 -6.07
CA GLY A 258 14.89 10.74 -6.14
C GLY A 258 14.21 11.72 -7.10
N THR A 259 13.13 11.35 -7.77
CA THR A 259 12.39 12.24 -8.69
C THR A 259 11.38 13.14 -8.00
N GLY A 260 11.01 12.85 -6.77
CA GLY A 260 9.93 13.54 -6.04
C GLY A 260 8.53 13.13 -6.46
N LYS A 261 8.37 12.17 -7.37
CA LYS A 261 7.06 11.63 -7.73
C LYS A 261 6.45 10.88 -6.56
N LYS A 262 5.20 11.17 -6.24
CA LYS A 262 4.42 10.34 -5.30
C LYS A 262 4.10 9.00 -5.93
N VAL A 263 3.93 7.97 -5.12
CA VAL A 263 3.59 6.64 -5.62
C VAL A 263 2.67 5.91 -4.65
N SER A 264 1.63 5.27 -5.17
CA SER A 264 0.86 4.24 -4.50
C SER A 264 0.99 2.94 -5.28
N LEU A 265 1.17 1.84 -4.55
CA LEU A 265 1.43 0.52 -5.10
C LEU A 265 0.49 -0.49 -4.45
N GLU A 266 -0.35 -1.12 -5.25
CA GLU A 266 -1.19 -2.24 -4.86
C GLU A 266 -0.67 -3.48 -5.60
N LEU A 267 -0.11 -4.42 -4.84
CA LEU A 267 0.68 -5.51 -5.39
C LEU A 267 0.09 -6.88 -5.02
N GLY A 268 0.85 -7.94 -5.28
CA GLY A 268 0.42 -9.30 -5.02
C GLY A 268 0.15 -9.62 -3.56
N GLY A 269 -0.46 -10.76 -3.32
CA GLY A 269 -0.80 -11.25 -2.01
C GLY A 269 -0.70 -12.77 -1.87
N LYS A 270 -0.64 -13.25 -0.64
CA LYS A 270 -0.78 -14.67 -0.27
C LYS A 270 -1.65 -14.74 0.97
N SER A 271 -2.88 -14.28 0.83
CA SER A 271 -3.77 -14.01 1.94
C SER A 271 -4.17 -15.28 2.70
N PRO A 272 -4.14 -15.29 4.04
CA PRO A 272 -4.62 -16.39 4.85
C PRO A 272 -6.15 -16.34 4.96
N PHE A 273 -6.77 -17.52 4.88
CA PHE A 273 -8.15 -17.80 5.21
C PHE A 273 -8.15 -18.72 6.44
N ILE A 274 -8.44 -18.16 7.61
CA ILE A 274 -8.23 -18.81 8.92
C ILE A 274 -9.57 -19.36 9.43
N VAL A 275 -9.62 -20.65 9.76
CA VAL A 275 -10.83 -21.34 10.21
C VAL A 275 -10.59 -21.96 11.59
N PHE A 276 -11.34 -21.49 12.59
CA PHE A 276 -11.35 -22.05 13.94
C PHE A 276 -12.42 -23.15 14.07
N GLU A 277 -12.29 -24.01 15.09
CA GLU A 277 -13.13 -25.21 15.25
C GLU A 277 -14.61 -24.94 15.50
N ASP A 278 -14.94 -23.75 15.97
CA ASP A 278 -16.31 -23.30 16.24
C ASP A 278 -17.02 -22.69 15.02
N ALA A 279 -16.31 -22.50 13.89
CA ALA A 279 -16.87 -21.92 12.68
C ALA A 279 -17.95 -22.81 12.04
N ASP A 280 -19.00 -22.21 11.46
CA ASP A 280 -19.93 -22.95 10.61
C ASP A 280 -19.24 -23.47 9.35
N ILE A 281 -19.04 -24.79 9.29
CA ILE A 281 -18.25 -25.41 8.23
C ILE A 281 -18.91 -25.27 6.86
N ASP A 282 -20.24 -25.23 6.77
CA ASP A 282 -20.90 -25.10 5.48
C ASP A 282 -20.74 -23.69 4.93
N SER A 283 -20.86 -22.66 5.75
CA SER A 283 -20.52 -21.29 5.39
C SER A 283 -19.02 -21.12 5.05
N VAL A 284 -18.13 -21.79 5.80
CA VAL A 284 -16.68 -21.82 5.48
C VAL A 284 -16.42 -22.37 4.09
N VAL A 285 -17.08 -23.46 3.68
CA VAL A 285 -16.88 -24.08 2.37
C VAL A 285 -17.29 -23.14 1.24
N GLU A 286 -18.46 -22.50 1.33
CA GLU A 286 -18.86 -21.51 0.36
C GLU A 286 -17.96 -20.25 0.41
N GLY A 287 -17.54 -19.82 1.60
CA GLY A 287 -16.54 -18.76 1.73
C GLY A 287 -15.20 -19.09 1.07
N VAL A 288 -14.77 -20.36 1.08
CA VAL A 288 -13.57 -20.82 0.35
C VAL A 288 -13.80 -20.75 -1.16
N VAL A 289 -15.01 -21.09 -1.65
CA VAL A 289 -15.36 -20.94 -3.08
C VAL A 289 -15.20 -19.48 -3.51
N ASP A 290 -15.75 -18.56 -2.73
CA ASP A 290 -15.65 -17.13 -3.00
C ASP A 290 -14.21 -16.60 -2.82
N ALA A 291 -13.43 -17.17 -1.91
CA ALA A 291 -12.07 -16.72 -1.63
C ALA A 291 -11.07 -17.06 -2.72
N ILE A 292 -11.21 -18.23 -3.41
CA ILE A 292 -10.16 -18.72 -4.31
C ILE A 292 -10.64 -19.06 -5.72
N TRP A 293 -11.94 -19.37 -5.94
CA TRP A 293 -12.41 -19.68 -7.29
C TRP A 293 -13.16 -18.52 -7.95
N PHE A 294 -13.55 -17.49 -7.19
CA PHE A 294 -13.96 -16.20 -7.72
C PHE A 294 -12.89 -15.67 -8.69
N ASN A 295 -13.30 -15.16 -9.84
CA ASN A 295 -12.40 -14.71 -10.92
C ASN A 295 -11.26 -15.71 -11.24
N GLN A 296 -11.54 -17.01 -11.22
CA GLN A 296 -10.58 -18.09 -11.49
C GLN A 296 -9.34 -18.06 -10.56
N GLY A 297 -9.45 -17.48 -9.37
CA GLY A 297 -8.33 -17.26 -8.46
C GLY A 297 -7.38 -16.13 -8.88
N GLN A 298 -7.72 -15.38 -9.91
CA GLN A 298 -6.96 -14.23 -10.41
C GLN A 298 -7.28 -12.96 -9.59
N VAL A 299 -7.14 -13.09 -8.26
CA VAL A 299 -7.50 -12.07 -7.27
C VAL A 299 -6.31 -11.83 -6.34
N CYS A 300 -5.86 -10.60 -6.24
CA CYS A 300 -4.69 -10.23 -5.42
C CYS A 300 -4.88 -10.55 -3.93
N CYS A 301 -6.11 -10.43 -3.42
CA CYS A 301 -6.46 -10.73 -2.04
C CYS A 301 -7.05 -12.14 -1.84
N ALA A 302 -7.05 -13.00 -2.88
CA ALA A 302 -7.57 -14.36 -2.78
C ALA A 302 -7.08 -15.09 -1.52
N GLY A 303 -8.00 -15.71 -0.78
CA GLY A 303 -7.69 -16.51 0.41
C GLY A 303 -6.97 -17.82 0.03
N SER A 304 -5.84 -17.70 -0.66
CA SER A 304 -5.12 -18.81 -1.28
C SER A 304 -4.36 -19.71 -0.31
N ARG A 305 -4.21 -19.27 0.96
CA ARG A 305 -3.68 -20.09 2.07
C ARG A 305 -4.78 -20.38 3.08
N LEU A 306 -5.35 -21.59 3.04
CA LEU A 306 -6.34 -22.07 3.99
C LEU A 306 -5.63 -22.57 5.25
N LEU A 307 -5.83 -21.90 6.37
CA LEU A 307 -5.33 -22.29 7.69
C LEU A 307 -6.50 -22.84 8.50
N VAL A 308 -6.49 -24.13 8.84
CA VAL A 308 -7.61 -24.79 9.53
C VAL A 308 -7.16 -25.34 10.86
N GLN A 309 -7.95 -25.15 11.92
CA GLN A 309 -7.66 -25.77 13.20
C GLN A 309 -7.65 -27.29 13.08
N GLU A 310 -6.61 -27.96 13.62
CA GLU A 310 -6.33 -29.37 13.39
C GLU A 310 -7.52 -30.29 13.68
N SER A 311 -8.30 -29.98 14.73
CA SER A 311 -9.47 -30.79 15.15
C SER A 311 -10.54 -30.94 14.07
N ILE A 312 -10.69 -30.00 13.15
CA ILE A 312 -11.72 -30.00 12.09
C ILE A 312 -11.14 -30.13 10.66
N ALA A 313 -9.82 -30.11 10.51
CA ALA A 313 -9.16 -30.00 9.20
C ALA A 313 -9.63 -31.05 8.18
N GLN A 314 -9.66 -32.32 8.55
CA GLN A 314 -10.08 -33.38 7.63
C GLN A 314 -11.55 -33.27 7.21
N LYS A 315 -12.42 -32.82 8.12
CA LYS A 315 -13.84 -32.58 7.82
C LYS A 315 -13.99 -31.45 6.79
N VAL A 316 -13.27 -30.34 7.00
CA VAL A 316 -13.26 -29.18 6.08
C VAL A 316 -12.72 -29.60 4.71
N TYR A 317 -11.56 -30.27 4.64
CA TYR A 317 -10.98 -30.70 3.38
C TYR A 317 -11.89 -31.65 2.60
N THR A 318 -12.58 -32.55 3.28
CA THR A 318 -13.53 -33.48 2.63
C THR A 318 -14.72 -32.73 2.02
N LYS A 319 -15.30 -31.78 2.74
CA LYS A 319 -16.42 -30.96 2.23
C LYS A 319 -15.97 -30.06 1.07
N ILE A 320 -14.79 -29.44 1.15
CA ILE A 320 -14.23 -28.64 0.05
C ILE A 320 -14.07 -29.50 -1.20
N LYS A 321 -13.48 -30.71 -1.11
CA LYS A 321 -13.36 -31.64 -2.25
C LYS A 321 -14.71 -31.98 -2.87
N THR A 322 -15.71 -32.28 -2.04
CA THR A 322 -17.08 -32.55 -2.51
C THR A 322 -17.66 -31.33 -3.23
N ARG A 323 -17.45 -30.13 -2.72
CA ARG A 323 -17.93 -28.89 -3.36
C ARG A 323 -17.20 -28.62 -4.69
N MET A 324 -15.89 -28.87 -4.72
CA MET A 324 -15.07 -28.70 -5.94
C MET A 324 -15.56 -29.61 -7.09
N GLU A 325 -15.99 -30.84 -6.82
CA GLU A 325 -16.55 -31.75 -7.85
C GLU A 325 -17.82 -31.18 -8.48
N ASN A 326 -18.53 -30.30 -7.79
CA ASN A 326 -19.75 -29.66 -8.30
C ASN A 326 -19.52 -28.29 -8.94
N LEU A 327 -18.28 -27.79 -8.98
CA LEU A 327 -17.97 -26.55 -9.69
C LEU A 327 -18.02 -26.75 -11.19
N ILE A 328 -18.58 -25.78 -11.90
CA ILE A 328 -18.71 -25.82 -13.35
C ILE A 328 -17.73 -24.83 -13.96
N VAL A 329 -16.84 -25.35 -14.82
CA VAL A 329 -15.88 -24.54 -15.61
C VAL A 329 -16.34 -24.50 -17.05
N GLY A 330 -16.46 -23.31 -17.64
CA GLY A 330 -16.94 -23.20 -18.99
C GLY A 330 -16.96 -21.79 -19.59
N ASN A 331 -17.84 -21.62 -20.60
CA ASN A 331 -17.98 -20.32 -21.25
C ASN A 331 -18.38 -19.22 -20.25
N PRO A 332 -17.59 -18.17 -20.09
CA PRO A 332 -17.84 -17.13 -19.09
C PRO A 332 -19.16 -16.36 -19.29
N LEU A 333 -19.72 -16.33 -20.47
CA LEU A 333 -21.05 -15.77 -20.71
C LEU A 333 -22.21 -16.64 -20.21
N ASP A 334 -21.96 -17.90 -19.88
CA ASP A 334 -22.99 -18.78 -19.35
C ASP A 334 -23.22 -18.47 -17.87
N LYS A 335 -24.44 -18.11 -17.48
CA LYS A 335 -24.85 -17.79 -16.12
C LYS A 335 -24.75 -18.96 -15.14
N CYS A 336 -24.62 -20.19 -15.64
CA CYS A 336 -24.59 -21.40 -14.84
C CYS A 336 -23.18 -21.83 -14.44
N ILE A 337 -22.12 -21.19 -14.95
CA ILE A 337 -20.76 -21.55 -14.61
C ILE A 337 -20.27 -20.87 -13.32
N ASP A 338 -19.32 -21.49 -12.66
CA ASP A 338 -18.64 -20.96 -11.47
C ASP A 338 -17.28 -20.36 -11.83
N ILE A 339 -16.56 -20.94 -12.77
CA ILE A 339 -15.18 -20.59 -13.13
C ILE A 339 -15.10 -20.38 -14.64
N GLY A 340 -14.63 -19.23 -15.06
CA GLY A 340 -14.39 -18.85 -16.44
C GLY A 340 -12.99 -19.23 -16.95
N ALA A 341 -12.51 -18.51 -17.97
CA ALA A 341 -11.20 -18.73 -18.57
C ALA A 341 -10.10 -17.92 -17.85
N ILE A 342 -8.91 -18.48 -17.78
CA ILE A 342 -7.68 -17.76 -17.39
C ILE A 342 -7.36 -16.75 -18.49
N VAL A 343 -6.89 -15.56 -18.11
CA VAL A 343 -6.75 -14.43 -19.04
C VAL A 343 -5.87 -14.70 -20.25
N ASP A 344 -4.79 -15.45 -20.11
CA ASP A 344 -3.85 -15.73 -21.20
C ASP A 344 -3.06 -17.03 -20.99
N LYS A 345 -2.46 -17.55 -22.07
CA LYS A 345 -1.62 -18.75 -22.07
C LYS A 345 -0.39 -18.64 -21.15
N VAL A 346 0.17 -17.43 -20.99
CA VAL A 346 1.33 -17.20 -20.12
C VAL A 346 0.91 -17.44 -18.68
N GLN A 347 -0.25 -16.94 -18.27
CA GLN A 347 -0.76 -17.16 -16.91
C GLN A 347 -1.12 -18.63 -16.66
N VAL A 348 -1.72 -19.33 -17.64
CA VAL A 348 -1.94 -20.80 -17.54
C VAL A 348 -0.63 -21.52 -17.28
N LYS A 349 0.43 -21.17 -18.02
CA LYS A 349 1.76 -21.77 -17.83
C LYS A 349 2.34 -21.48 -16.45
N THR A 350 2.23 -20.25 -15.97
CA THR A 350 2.70 -19.83 -14.63
C THR A 350 2.02 -20.66 -13.53
N ILE A 351 0.70 -20.82 -13.63
CA ILE A 351 -0.08 -21.64 -12.68
C ILE A 351 0.41 -23.09 -12.73
N ASP A 352 0.53 -23.67 -13.92
CA ASP A 352 0.91 -25.07 -14.13
C ASP A 352 2.34 -25.36 -13.62
N ASP A 353 3.29 -24.45 -13.88
CA ASP A 353 4.66 -24.57 -13.41
C ASP A 353 4.73 -24.58 -11.86
N LEU A 354 3.96 -23.70 -11.19
CA LEU A 354 3.91 -23.65 -9.73
C LEU A 354 3.19 -24.86 -9.12
N VAL A 355 2.10 -25.32 -9.74
CA VAL A 355 1.39 -26.55 -9.33
C VAL A 355 2.29 -27.76 -9.43
N LYS A 356 3.02 -27.94 -10.54
CA LYS A 356 4.00 -29.02 -10.73
C LYS A 356 5.12 -28.94 -9.71
N LYS A 357 5.62 -27.73 -9.42
CA LYS A 357 6.65 -27.52 -8.39
C LYS A 357 6.14 -27.90 -7.01
N GLY A 358 4.93 -27.49 -6.65
CA GLY A 358 4.31 -27.87 -5.37
C GLY A 358 4.13 -29.38 -5.21
N ALA A 359 3.73 -30.09 -6.28
CA ALA A 359 3.63 -31.54 -6.28
C ALA A 359 5.01 -32.22 -6.16
N ALA A 360 6.03 -31.71 -6.86
CA ALA A 360 7.40 -32.21 -6.81
C ALA A 360 8.05 -32.00 -5.44
N GLU A 361 7.64 -31.02 -4.66
CA GLU A 361 8.05 -30.81 -3.27
C GLU A 361 7.41 -31.83 -2.27
N GLY A 362 6.58 -32.75 -2.77
CA GLY A 362 5.95 -33.81 -1.98
C GLY A 362 4.63 -33.42 -1.31
N ASN A 363 4.05 -32.29 -1.64
CA ASN A 363 2.76 -31.89 -1.11
C ASN A 363 1.60 -32.69 -1.71
N LYS A 364 0.59 -33.01 -0.88
CA LYS A 364 -0.57 -33.80 -1.29
C LYS A 364 -1.50 -33.00 -2.18
N MET A 365 -1.48 -33.23 -3.48
CA MET A 365 -2.32 -32.59 -4.47
C MET A 365 -3.61 -33.36 -4.72
N TRP A 366 -4.70 -32.64 -4.87
CA TRP A 366 -5.99 -33.17 -5.32
C TRP A 366 -6.59 -32.22 -6.40
N GLN A 367 -7.17 -32.82 -7.44
CA GLN A 367 -7.91 -32.13 -8.49
C GLN A 367 -9.23 -32.84 -8.77
N THR A 368 -10.20 -32.14 -9.36
CA THR A 368 -11.51 -32.66 -9.74
C THR A 368 -11.40 -33.81 -10.75
N SER A 369 -12.37 -34.74 -10.70
CA SER A 369 -12.43 -35.90 -11.60
C SER A 369 -12.72 -35.54 -13.05
N TRP A 370 -13.49 -34.47 -13.28
CA TRP A 370 -13.89 -33.98 -14.61
C TRP A 370 -12.78 -33.19 -15.32
N SER A 371 -12.91 -32.97 -16.63
CA SER A 371 -11.93 -32.23 -17.44
C SER A 371 -12.46 -30.85 -17.83
N CYS A 372 -11.56 -29.87 -17.92
CA CYS A 372 -11.87 -28.52 -18.43
C CYS A 372 -12.20 -28.59 -19.94
N PRO A 373 -12.89 -27.57 -20.47
CA PRO A 373 -13.04 -27.38 -21.92
C PRO A 373 -11.68 -27.36 -22.63
N VAL A 374 -11.60 -27.91 -23.83
CA VAL A 374 -10.35 -28.00 -24.63
C VAL A 374 -10.05 -26.65 -25.32
N GLU A 375 -11.13 -25.97 -25.77
CA GLU A 375 -10.99 -24.64 -26.36
C GLU A 375 -10.83 -23.59 -25.25
N GLY A 376 -10.01 -22.58 -25.50
CA GLY A 376 -9.75 -21.51 -24.52
C GLY A 376 -8.60 -21.81 -23.56
N TYR A 377 -8.49 -20.97 -22.54
CA TYR A 377 -7.47 -21.01 -21.49
C TYR A 377 -8.14 -21.37 -20.16
N PHE A 378 -8.34 -22.64 -19.86
CA PHE A 378 -8.99 -23.10 -18.65
C PHE A 378 -8.01 -23.86 -17.76
N TYR A 379 -8.23 -23.81 -16.45
CA TYR A 379 -7.42 -24.55 -15.49
C TYR A 379 -8.32 -25.22 -14.43
N LYS A 380 -7.98 -26.46 -14.02
CA LYS A 380 -8.73 -27.19 -13.01
C LYS A 380 -8.58 -26.59 -11.62
N PRO A 381 -9.65 -26.45 -10.85
CA PRO A 381 -9.52 -26.20 -9.40
C PRO A 381 -8.58 -27.22 -8.77
N THR A 382 -7.62 -26.73 -8.01
CA THR A 382 -6.56 -27.54 -7.41
C THR A 382 -6.48 -27.26 -5.91
N LEU A 383 -6.41 -28.33 -5.11
CA LEU A 383 -6.24 -28.26 -3.66
C LEU A 383 -4.96 -29.00 -3.27
N PHE A 384 -4.10 -28.32 -2.53
CA PHE A 384 -2.98 -28.93 -1.82
C PHE A 384 -3.30 -29.02 -0.33
N THR A 385 -3.09 -30.17 0.31
CA THR A 385 -3.28 -30.37 1.75
C THR A 385 -1.97 -30.78 2.44
N ASP A 386 -1.91 -30.57 3.73
CA ASP A 386 -0.76 -30.89 4.58
C ASP A 386 0.55 -30.23 4.09
N VAL A 387 0.41 -28.98 3.61
CA VAL A 387 1.52 -28.22 3.03
C VAL A 387 2.41 -27.65 4.14
N ALA A 388 3.73 -27.80 3.99
CA ALA A 388 4.67 -27.17 4.89
C ALA A 388 4.70 -25.64 4.70
N PRO A 389 4.83 -24.85 5.78
CA PRO A 389 4.87 -23.37 5.66
C PRO A 389 6.01 -22.84 4.78
N SER A 390 7.08 -23.62 4.62
CA SER A 390 8.24 -23.28 3.78
C SER A 390 8.12 -23.71 2.32
N ALA A 391 7.06 -24.46 1.95
CA ALA A 391 6.86 -24.88 0.57
C ALA A 391 6.69 -23.68 -0.38
N THR A 392 7.18 -23.81 -1.61
CA THR A 392 7.07 -22.72 -2.60
C THR A 392 5.64 -22.27 -2.77
N ILE A 393 4.69 -23.21 -2.90
CA ILE A 393 3.27 -22.89 -3.09
C ILE A 393 2.59 -22.24 -1.88
N ALA A 394 3.21 -22.32 -0.68
CA ALA A 394 2.76 -21.60 0.52
C ALA A 394 3.28 -20.17 0.59
N GLN A 395 4.37 -19.84 -0.11
CA GLN A 395 5.05 -18.57 -0.06
C GLN A 395 4.83 -17.70 -1.32
N GLU A 396 4.76 -18.33 -2.51
CA GLU A 396 4.62 -17.64 -3.78
C GLU A 396 3.15 -17.48 -4.19
N GLU A 397 2.83 -16.32 -4.79
CA GLU A 397 1.50 -16.05 -5.36
C GLU A 397 1.32 -16.84 -6.67
N ILE A 398 0.31 -17.72 -6.74
CA ILE A 398 0.04 -18.54 -7.93
C ILE A 398 -0.86 -17.79 -8.92
N PHE A 399 -1.77 -16.98 -8.41
CA PHE A 399 -2.72 -16.17 -9.17
C PHE A 399 -3.59 -17.00 -10.13
N GLY A 400 -4.18 -18.07 -9.60
CA GLY A 400 -5.01 -19.03 -10.29
C GLY A 400 -5.85 -19.86 -9.32
N PRO A 401 -6.65 -20.83 -9.81
CA PRO A 401 -7.63 -21.56 -9.00
C PRO A 401 -6.99 -22.66 -8.14
N VAL A 402 -6.00 -22.27 -7.33
CA VAL A 402 -5.16 -23.18 -6.53
C VAL A 402 -5.19 -22.79 -5.06
N LEU A 403 -5.74 -23.67 -4.24
CA LEU A 403 -5.83 -23.53 -2.79
C LEU A 403 -4.72 -24.34 -2.09
N VAL A 404 -4.05 -23.73 -1.13
CA VAL A 404 -2.99 -24.36 -0.34
C VAL A 404 -3.43 -24.42 1.12
N ALA A 405 -3.54 -25.64 1.69
CA ALA A 405 -4.08 -25.84 3.03
C ALA A 405 -3.01 -26.33 4.02
N MET A 406 -3.03 -25.74 5.21
CA MET A 406 -2.19 -26.05 6.36
C MET A 406 -3.07 -26.13 7.61
N SER A 407 -2.66 -26.93 8.62
CA SER A 407 -3.34 -26.96 9.91
C SER A 407 -2.56 -26.21 10.99
N PHE A 408 -3.28 -25.76 12.02
CA PHE A 408 -2.73 -25.17 13.24
C PHE A 408 -3.41 -25.74 14.49
N ARG A 409 -2.76 -25.61 15.65
CA ARG A 409 -3.26 -26.13 16.95
C ARG A 409 -3.73 -25.06 17.91
N SER A 410 -3.11 -23.89 17.85
CA SER A 410 -3.41 -22.79 18.78
C SER A 410 -3.62 -21.47 18.06
N HIS A 411 -4.33 -20.52 18.70
CA HIS A 411 -4.54 -19.19 18.18
C HIS A 411 -3.22 -18.47 17.85
N LYS A 412 -2.19 -18.62 18.70
CA LYS A 412 -0.86 -18.04 18.48
C LYS A 412 -0.19 -18.63 17.23
N GLU A 413 -0.34 -19.93 17.00
CA GLU A 413 0.18 -20.58 15.80
C GLU A 413 -0.56 -20.13 14.55
N ALA A 414 -1.89 -19.95 14.62
CA ALA A 414 -2.68 -19.40 13.51
C ALA A 414 -2.16 -18.01 13.09
N VAL A 415 -1.93 -17.11 14.04
CA VAL A 415 -1.37 -15.77 13.78
C VAL A 415 0.06 -15.87 13.23
N ALA A 416 0.90 -16.74 13.80
CA ALA A 416 2.27 -16.95 13.34
C ALA A 416 2.31 -17.42 11.88
N LEU A 417 1.51 -18.46 11.54
CA LEU A 417 1.39 -18.97 10.18
C LEU A 417 0.78 -17.93 9.21
N ALA A 418 -0.26 -17.21 9.64
CA ALA A 418 -0.87 -16.16 8.84
C ALA A 418 0.14 -15.09 8.44
N ASN A 419 0.98 -14.66 9.38
CA ASN A 419 2.00 -13.64 9.19
C ASN A 419 3.31 -14.15 8.56
N ASN A 420 3.47 -15.47 8.40
CA ASN A 420 4.67 -16.09 7.80
C ASN A 420 4.66 -15.99 6.26
N THR A 421 4.70 -14.79 5.77
CA THR A 421 4.78 -14.44 4.34
C THR A 421 5.38 -13.05 4.18
N ARG A 422 5.97 -12.79 3.03
CA ARG A 422 6.43 -11.44 2.67
C ARG A 422 5.28 -10.48 2.34
N TYR A 423 4.09 -11.00 2.07
CA TYR A 423 2.90 -10.24 1.71
C TYR A 423 2.10 -9.79 2.95
N GLY A 424 1.10 -8.95 2.72
CA GLY A 424 0.19 -8.46 3.74
C GLY A 424 -1.01 -7.71 3.16
N LEU A 425 -1.69 -8.28 2.14
CA LEU A 425 -2.80 -7.59 1.48
C LEU A 425 -4.09 -7.75 2.27
N ALA A 426 -4.57 -8.98 2.42
CA ALA A 426 -5.83 -9.24 3.11
C ALA A 426 -5.75 -10.52 3.96
N ALA A 427 -6.79 -10.74 4.77
CA ALA A 427 -7.00 -11.95 5.54
C ALA A 427 -8.49 -12.17 5.79
N SER A 428 -8.92 -13.44 5.95
CA SER A 428 -10.25 -13.79 6.41
C SER A 428 -10.16 -14.62 7.70
N ILE A 429 -11.08 -14.37 8.65
CA ILE A 429 -11.17 -15.09 9.93
C ILE A 429 -12.57 -15.66 10.04
N TRP A 430 -12.67 -16.97 10.29
CA TRP A 430 -13.92 -17.68 10.44
C TRP A 430 -14.03 -18.30 11.82
N THR A 431 -14.95 -17.83 12.63
CA THR A 431 -15.25 -18.25 14.01
C THR A 431 -16.59 -17.67 14.41
N GLU A 432 -17.36 -18.40 15.21
CA GLU A 432 -18.58 -17.89 15.87
C GLU A 432 -18.27 -17.07 17.12
N ASN A 433 -17.03 -17.08 17.60
CA ASN A 433 -16.59 -16.33 18.76
C ASN A 433 -16.08 -14.94 18.36
N ILE A 434 -16.94 -13.93 18.46
CA ILE A 434 -16.60 -12.55 18.13
C ILE A 434 -15.39 -12.00 18.93
N ASN A 435 -15.21 -12.42 20.19
CA ASN A 435 -14.07 -11.98 20.98
C ASN A 435 -12.75 -12.52 20.40
N LEU A 436 -12.75 -13.77 19.93
CA LEU A 436 -11.62 -14.36 19.26
C LEU A 436 -11.32 -13.66 17.94
N ALA A 437 -12.35 -13.38 17.14
CA ALA A 437 -12.18 -12.68 15.86
C ALA A 437 -11.57 -11.28 16.06
N LEU A 438 -12.05 -10.53 17.05
CA LEU A 438 -11.56 -9.18 17.37
C LEU A 438 -10.17 -9.18 18.02
N ASP A 439 -9.80 -10.23 18.74
CA ASP A 439 -8.44 -10.40 19.28
C ASP A 439 -7.43 -10.71 18.18
N ILE A 440 -7.80 -11.56 17.22
CA ILE A 440 -6.91 -12.00 16.13
C ILE A 440 -6.73 -10.91 15.05
N ALA A 441 -7.80 -10.21 14.67
CA ALA A 441 -7.78 -9.29 13.53
C ALA A 441 -6.68 -8.20 13.60
N PRO A 442 -6.43 -7.52 14.73
CA PRO A 442 -5.33 -6.57 14.85
C PRO A 442 -3.94 -7.20 14.76
N GLN A 443 -3.79 -8.49 15.11
CA GLN A 443 -2.50 -9.18 15.12
C GLN A 443 -2.06 -9.62 13.73
N LEU A 444 -2.97 -9.66 12.74
CA LEU A 444 -2.66 -10.03 11.37
C LEU A 444 -1.95 -8.88 10.64
N LYS A 445 -0.87 -9.18 9.95
CA LYS A 445 -0.14 -8.22 9.11
C LYS A 445 -0.79 -8.12 7.73
N ALA A 446 -2.01 -7.58 7.70
CA ALA A 446 -2.84 -7.40 6.51
C ALA A 446 -3.56 -6.05 6.55
N GLY A 447 -3.69 -5.41 5.39
CA GLY A 447 -4.36 -4.12 5.30
C GLY A 447 -5.89 -4.22 5.36
N THR A 448 -6.45 -5.37 4.97
CA THR A 448 -7.88 -5.65 5.07
C THR A 448 -8.10 -6.99 5.76
N VAL A 449 -9.02 -7.04 6.73
CA VAL A 449 -9.41 -8.27 7.44
C VAL A 449 -10.92 -8.42 7.38
N TRP A 450 -11.40 -9.54 6.88
CA TRP A 450 -12.80 -9.91 6.87
C TRP A 450 -13.11 -10.94 7.97
N ILE A 451 -14.17 -10.73 8.72
CA ILE A 451 -14.67 -11.68 9.73
C ILE A 451 -15.91 -12.37 9.14
N ASN A 452 -15.92 -13.70 9.14
CA ASN A 452 -16.95 -14.56 8.56
C ASN A 452 -17.43 -14.13 7.17
N SER A 453 -16.49 -13.61 6.40
CA SER A 453 -16.70 -13.11 5.04
C SER A 453 -15.36 -13.06 4.28
N THR A 454 -15.43 -12.77 2.99
CA THR A 454 -14.25 -12.64 2.13
C THR A 454 -14.60 -11.81 0.89
N ASN A 455 -13.58 -11.21 0.24
CA ASN A 455 -13.71 -10.47 -1.01
C ASN A 455 -14.80 -9.39 -1.03
N LEU A 456 -15.07 -8.77 0.13
CA LEU A 456 -16.00 -7.66 0.22
C LEU A 456 -15.28 -6.33 -0.02
N PHE A 457 -15.87 -5.51 -0.88
CA PHE A 457 -15.35 -4.21 -1.27
C PHE A 457 -16.46 -3.16 -1.27
N ASP A 458 -16.12 -1.94 -0.89
CA ASP A 458 -16.97 -0.76 -1.04
C ASP A 458 -16.13 0.50 -1.24
N ALA A 459 -16.66 1.46 -2.00
CA ALA A 459 -15.98 2.73 -2.23
C ALA A 459 -15.72 3.54 -0.94
N ALA A 460 -16.51 3.32 0.10
CA ALA A 460 -16.37 3.99 1.39
C ALA A 460 -15.28 3.40 2.29
N SER A 461 -14.80 2.18 2.01
CA SER A 461 -13.75 1.52 2.77
C SER A 461 -12.45 1.46 1.97
N GLY A 462 -11.34 1.81 2.59
CA GLY A 462 -10.03 1.71 1.95
C GLY A 462 -9.58 0.26 1.78
N PHE A 463 -8.90 0.00 0.68
CA PHE A 463 -8.26 -1.28 0.39
C PHE A 463 -6.78 -1.06 0.08
N GLY A 464 -5.90 -1.91 0.58
CA GLY A 464 -4.47 -1.84 0.29
C GLY A 464 -3.63 -2.70 1.22
N GLY A 465 -2.35 -2.87 0.86
CA GLY A 465 -1.46 -3.82 1.47
C GLY A 465 -0.52 -3.27 2.54
N TYR A 466 0.15 -4.21 3.18
CA TYR A 466 1.33 -4.06 4.04
C TYR A 466 2.50 -4.79 3.39
N ARG A 467 3.73 -4.52 3.82
CA ARG A 467 4.93 -5.22 3.35
C ARG A 467 5.06 -5.21 1.81
N GLU A 468 5.38 -6.35 1.19
CA GLU A 468 5.55 -6.48 -0.26
C GLU A 468 4.22 -6.48 -1.06
N SER A 469 3.08 -6.42 -0.39
CA SER A 469 1.81 -6.11 -1.04
C SER A 469 1.65 -4.63 -1.36
N GLY A 470 2.62 -3.80 -0.99
CA GLY A 470 2.66 -2.39 -1.34
C GLY A 470 2.18 -1.45 -0.25
N PHE A 471 1.88 -0.23 -0.63
CA PHE A 471 1.43 0.84 0.26
C PHE A 471 0.55 1.84 -0.47
N GLY A 472 -0.23 2.59 0.28
CA GLY A 472 -1.33 3.40 -0.18
C GLY A 472 -2.66 2.74 0.16
N ARG A 473 -3.76 3.44 -0.13
CA ARG A 473 -5.12 2.91 -0.01
C ARG A 473 -5.95 3.37 -1.20
N GLU A 474 -6.76 2.47 -1.71
CA GLU A 474 -7.75 2.75 -2.74
C GLU A 474 -9.15 2.75 -2.10
N GLY A 475 -9.95 3.81 -2.33
CA GLY A 475 -11.24 3.99 -1.65
C GLY A 475 -11.11 4.53 -0.22
N GLY A 476 -12.26 4.74 0.42
CA GLY A 476 -12.34 5.35 1.74
C GLY A 476 -11.87 6.81 1.79
N LYS A 477 -11.99 7.45 2.95
CA LYS A 477 -11.39 8.77 3.18
C LYS A 477 -9.86 8.69 3.15
N GLU A 478 -9.31 7.59 3.61
CA GLU A 478 -7.88 7.32 3.62
C GLU A 478 -7.24 7.28 2.22
N GLY A 479 -7.97 6.78 1.22
CA GLY A 479 -7.51 6.74 -0.17
C GLY A 479 -7.44 8.12 -0.84
N LEU A 480 -8.19 9.12 -0.35
CA LEU A 480 -8.13 10.48 -0.90
C LEU A 480 -6.75 11.13 -0.71
N TYR A 481 -6.05 10.79 0.40
CA TYR A 481 -4.72 11.32 0.68
C TYR A 481 -3.65 10.84 -0.30
N GLU A 482 -3.95 9.79 -1.06
CA GLU A 482 -3.09 9.37 -2.16
C GLU A 482 -3.12 10.36 -3.35
N TYR A 483 -4.18 11.16 -3.49
CA TYR A 483 -4.42 12.05 -4.63
C TYR A 483 -4.35 13.54 -4.27
N VAL A 484 -3.89 13.86 -3.06
CA VAL A 484 -3.64 15.24 -2.62
C VAL A 484 -2.25 15.38 -2.00
N LYS A 485 -1.76 16.61 -1.92
CA LYS A 485 -0.55 16.98 -1.17
C LYS A 485 -0.84 18.13 -0.22
N PRO A 486 -0.14 18.22 0.92
CA PRO A 486 -0.25 19.38 1.80
C PRO A 486 0.10 20.68 1.06
N LYS A 487 -0.65 21.74 1.29
CA LYS A 487 -0.37 23.05 0.69
C LYS A 487 0.99 23.61 1.10
N ASN A 488 1.44 23.31 2.32
CA ASN A 488 2.71 23.77 2.86
C ASN A 488 3.95 23.06 2.26
N GLU A 489 3.79 21.96 1.51
CA GLU A 489 4.92 21.32 0.79
C GLU A 489 5.54 22.27 -0.26
N ASP A 490 4.77 23.22 -0.79
CA ASP A 490 5.28 24.16 -1.78
C ASP A 490 6.19 25.24 -1.17
N PHE A 491 6.12 25.44 0.15
CA PHE A 491 6.94 26.41 0.87
C PHE A 491 8.28 25.84 1.34
N LEU A 492 8.54 24.57 1.08
CA LEU A 492 9.83 23.95 1.38
C LEU A 492 10.90 24.54 0.45
N LEU A 493 11.85 25.24 1.02
CA LEU A 493 12.94 25.91 0.30
C LEU A 493 14.06 24.93 -0.05
N GLU A 494 14.86 25.26 -1.06
CA GLU A 494 16.12 24.56 -1.26
C GLU A 494 17.07 24.86 -0.10
N LYS A 495 17.75 23.81 0.38
CA LYS A 495 18.62 23.89 1.54
C LYS A 495 19.80 24.83 1.21
N PRO A 496 20.03 25.89 2.00
CA PRO A 496 21.25 26.66 1.87
C PRO A 496 22.44 25.73 2.12
N ILE A 497 23.46 25.83 1.27
CA ILE A 497 24.72 25.08 1.42
C ILE A 497 25.42 25.60 2.67
N LEU A 498 25.18 24.96 3.82
CA LEU A 498 26.00 25.21 5.00
C LEU A 498 27.37 24.57 4.74
N PRO A 499 28.47 25.25 5.04
CA PRO A 499 29.80 24.68 4.86
C PRO A 499 29.94 23.43 5.75
N HIS A 500 30.01 22.25 5.10
CA HIS A 500 30.28 21.01 5.80
C HIS A 500 31.74 21.00 6.26
N THR A 501 31.93 21.12 7.55
CA THR A 501 33.19 20.66 8.13
C THR A 501 33.08 19.15 8.26
N ASN A 502 33.66 18.41 7.30
CA ASN A 502 33.72 16.96 7.35
C ASN A 502 34.29 16.52 8.72
N PRO A 503 33.58 15.69 9.49
CA PRO A 503 34.13 15.06 10.64
C PRO A 503 35.33 14.20 10.17
N GLN A 504 36.53 14.54 10.60
CA GLN A 504 37.67 13.69 10.33
C GLN A 504 37.61 12.49 11.28
N SER A 505 37.47 11.28 10.71
CA SER A 505 37.65 10.05 11.46
C SER A 505 39.00 10.09 12.17
N SER A 506 39.03 10.09 13.49
CA SER A 506 40.24 10.04 14.26
C SER A 506 40.51 8.62 14.73
N THR A 507 41.73 8.15 14.48
CA THR A 507 42.28 6.99 15.16
C THR A 507 42.23 7.21 16.69
N PRO A 508 42.07 6.14 17.51
CA PRO A 508 41.99 6.25 18.95
C PRO A 508 43.12 7.10 19.50
N ASN A 509 42.82 8.11 20.29
CA ASN A 509 43.82 8.93 20.92
C ASN A 509 44.36 8.21 22.19
N PRO A 510 45.62 7.73 22.22
CA PRO A 510 46.14 6.87 23.30
C PRO A 510 46.46 7.60 24.61
N LYS A 511 46.10 8.87 24.80
CA LYS A 511 46.61 9.67 25.91
C LYS A 511 45.55 10.29 26.87
N LEU A 512 44.27 9.92 26.77
CA LEU A 512 43.29 10.37 27.77
C LEU A 512 42.92 9.22 28.70
N ASN A 513 43.26 9.33 29.97
CA ASN A 513 42.92 8.38 31.04
C ASN A 513 41.40 8.30 31.35
N ILE A 514 40.59 9.15 30.73
CA ILE A 514 39.11 9.18 30.88
C ILE A 514 38.50 9.25 29.51
N ASP A 515 37.69 8.21 29.15
CA ASP A 515 36.87 8.18 27.95
C ASP A 515 35.72 9.20 28.10
N ARG A 516 35.73 10.24 27.27
CA ARG A 516 34.70 11.30 27.22
C ARG A 516 33.82 11.19 25.98
N THR A 517 33.95 10.11 25.19
CA THR A 517 33.15 9.87 24.03
C THR A 517 31.71 9.63 24.44
N THR A 518 30.78 10.40 23.86
CA THR A 518 29.36 10.22 24.11
C THR A 518 28.93 8.91 23.43
N LYS A 519 28.25 8.06 24.18
CA LYS A 519 27.84 6.73 23.75
C LYS A 519 26.52 6.80 22.97
N MET A 520 26.28 5.77 22.16
CA MET A 520 24.97 5.46 21.59
C MET A 520 24.01 4.99 22.69
N TYR A 521 22.71 5.00 22.41
CA TYR A 521 21.68 4.45 23.29
C TYR A 521 20.92 3.35 22.55
N VAL A 522 21.05 2.10 22.99
CA VAL A 522 20.48 0.91 22.33
C VAL A 522 19.89 -0.02 23.38
N GLY A 523 18.61 -0.40 23.17
CA GLY A 523 17.95 -1.34 24.07
C GLY A 523 17.84 -0.85 25.51
N GLY A 524 17.64 0.46 25.73
CA GLY A 524 17.55 1.08 27.05
C GLY A 524 18.91 1.20 27.78
N LYS A 525 20.03 1.15 27.07
CA LYS A 525 21.37 1.23 27.65
C LYS A 525 22.32 2.06 26.80
N GLN A 526 23.27 2.72 27.48
CA GLN A 526 24.40 3.31 26.79
C GLN A 526 25.29 2.22 26.18
N ALA A 527 25.56 2.31 24.88
CA ALA A 527 26.36 1.35 24.12
C ALA A 527 27.58 2.02 23.48
N ARG A 528 28.71 1.32 23.50
CA ARG A 528 29.88 1.70 22.69
C ARG A 528 29.72 1.16 21.30
N PRO A 529 30.28 1.83 20.26
CA PRO A 529 30.23 1.31 18.90
C PRO A 529 31.05 0.01 18.81
N ASP A 530 30.57 -0.94 18.00
CA ASP A 530 31.22 -2.24 17.83
C ASP A 530 32.65 -2.11 17.30
N ASN A 531 32.88 -1.13 16.43
CA ASN A 531 34.17 -0.85 15.83
C ASN A 531 35.18 -0.12 16.78
N GLY A 532 34.68 0.44 17.89
CA GLY A 532 35.49 1.20 18.85
C GLY A 532 35.90 2.61 18.39
N TYR A 533 35.40 3.08 17.25
CA TYR A 533 35.73 4.40 16.71
C TYR A 533 34.83 5.52 17.26
N SER A 534 35.36 6.75 17.19
CA SER A 534 34.66 7.98 17.52
C SER A 534 34.84 9.04 16.45
N ASN A 535 33.84 9.94 16.35
CA ASN A 535 33.90 11.13 15.51
C ASN A 535 34.08 12.38 16.33
N ARG A 536 34.98 13.25 15.91
CA ARG A 536 35.26 14.53 16.56
C ARG A 536 34.27 15.59 16.08
N ILE A 537 33.55 16.18 17.03
CA ILE A 537 32.53 17.18 16.74
C ILE A 537 33.12 18.58 16.98
N LYS A 538 32.90 19.45 16.00
CA LYS A 538 33.25 20.88 16.08
C LYS A 538 31.95 21.69 16.01
N ASN A 539 31.91 22.79 16.76
CA ASN A 539 30.81 23.74 16.69
C ASN A 539 30.83 24.53 15.37
N ARG A 540 29.82 25.35 15.14
CA ARG A 540 29.72 26.20 13.92
C ARG A 540 30.90 27.17 13.74
N LEU A 541 31.67 27.46 14.78
CA LEU A 541 32.90 28.26 14.72
C LEU A 541 34.17 27.41 14.48
N GLY A 542 34.02 26.10 14.25
CA GLY A 542 35.15 25.17 14.02
C GLY A 542 35.87 24.75 15.30
N LYS A 543 35.41 25.17 16.49
CA LYS A 543 36.00 24.79 17.76
C LYS A 543 35.62 23.37 18.14
N PHE A 544 36.57 22.53 18.55
CA PHE A 544 36.30 21.19 19.08
C PHE A 544 35.48 21.27 20.39
N ILE A 545 34.40 20.50 20.44
CA ILE A 545 33.46 20.48 21.57
C ILE A 545 33.27 19.10 22.20
N GLY A 546 33.68 18.03 21.54
CA GLY A 546 33.60 16.68 22.08
C GLY A 546 33.70 15.60 21.02
N GLU A 547 33.50 14.36 21.41
CA GLU A 547 33.49 13.18 20.53
C GLU A 547 32.19 12.38 20.73
N VAL A 548 31.68 11.79 19.66
CA VAL A 548 30.56 10.86 19.69
C VAL A 548 30.98 9.51 19.09
N SER A 549 30.32 8.46 19.48
CA SER A 549 30.50 7.13 18.91
C SER A 549 30.28 7.14 17.39
N ASP A 550 31.11 6.40 16.65
CA ASP A 550 30.94 6.16 15.21
C ASP A 550 30.28 4.80 14.97
N GLY A 551 28.95 4.81 14.85
CA GLY A 551 28.14 3.61 14.69
C GLY A 551 28.40 2.89 13.38
N SER A 552 28.15 1.60 13.38
CA SER A 552 28.39 0.70 12.27
C SER A 552 27.12 -0.10 11.90
N ARG A 553 27.19 -0.86 10.81
CA ARG A 553 26.13 -1.80 10.40
C ARG A 553 25.73 -2.78 11.51
N LYS A 554 26.69 -3.21 12.35
CA LYS A 554 26.39 -4.11 13.47
C LYS A 554 25.60 -3.42 14.56
N ASP A 555 25.90 -2.15 14.82
CA ASP A 555 25.15 -1.34 15.78
C ASP A 555 23.71 -1.09 15.30
N ILE A 556 23.50 -0.85 13.99
CA ILE A 556 22.17 -0.79 13.38
C ILE A 556 21.41 -2.10 13.59
N ARG A 557 22.03 -3.26 13.30
CA ARG A 557 21.41 -4.57 13.53
C ARG A 557 20.99 -4.74 14.99
N ASN A 558 21.88 -4.45 15.93
CA ASN A 558 21.60 -4.57 17.36
C ASN A 558 20.45 -3.64 17.80
N ALA A 559 20.38 -2.43 17.23
CA ALA A 559 19.30 -1.47 17.50
C ALA A 559 17.95 -1.94 16.94
N VAL A 560 17.94 -2.53 15.74
CA VAL A 560 16.72 -3.10 15.12
C VAL A 560 16.24 -4.32 15.91
N GLU A 561 17.16 -5.20 16.35
CA GLU A 561 16.82 -6.35 17.22
C GLU A 561 16.21 -5.88 18.55
N ALA A 562 16.80 -4.84 19.17
CA ALA A 562 16.28 -4.24 20.39
C ALA A 562 14.89 -3.60 20.19
N ALA A 563 14.67 -2.95 19.05
CA ALA A 563 13.38 -2.37 18.68
C ALA A 563 12.28 -3.44 18.56
N HIS A 564 12.57 -4.57 17.90
CA HIS A 564 11.63 -5.70 17.82
C HIS A 564 11.33 -6.37 19.17
N ALA A 565 12.26 -6.32 20.11
CA ALA A 565 12.07 -6.90 21.45
C ALA A 565 11.29 -6.00 22.40
N SER A 566 11.04 -4.74 22.04
CA SER A 566 10.35 -3.77 22.89
C SER A 566 8.85 -4.07 23.03
N SER A 567 8.30 -3.82 24.21
CA SER A 567 6.86 -3.97 24.49
C SER A 567 5.99 -2.75 24.10
N TRP A 568 6.60 -1.69 23.56
CA TRP A 568 5.94 -0.41 23.35
C TRP A 568 4.70 -0.46 22.47
N SER A 569 4.72 -1.19 21.36
CA SER A 569 3.58 -1.32 20.42
C SER A 569 2.35 -1.99 21.06
N GLY A 570 2.54 -2.78 22.12
CA GLY A 570 1.47 -3.40 22.88
C GLY A 570 0.83 -2.49 23.95
N MET A 571 1.40 -1.30 24.21
CA MET A 571 0.84 -0.35 25.16
C MET A 571 -0.37 0.38 24.57
N THR A 572 -1.34 0.69 25.44
CA THR A 572 -2.50 1.52 25.07
C THR A 572 -2.09 2.94 24.70
N GLY A 573 -2.89 3.64 23.87
CA GLY A 573 -2.64 5.07 23.56
C GLY A 573 -2.53 5.92 24.82
N HIS A 574 -3.37 5.68 25.82
CA HIS A 574 -3.31 6.36 27.12
C HIS A 574 -1.96 6.14 27.84
N ALA A 575 -1.48 4.91 27.90
CA ALA A 575 -0.20 4.62 28.56
C ALA A 575 0.98 5.29 27.81
N ARG A 576 0.93 5.28 26.47
CA ARG A 576 1.92 6.01 25.65
C ARG A 576 1.85 7.53 25.89
N ALA A 577 0.64 8.10 26.00
CA ALA A 577 0.48 9.52 26.32
C ALA A 577 1.13 9.89 27.65
N GLN A 578 0.91 9.08 28.70
CA GLN A 578 1.52 9.32 30.02
C GLN A 578 3.06 9.37 29.94
N VAL A 579 3.67 8.41 29.28
CA VAL A 579 5.14 8.37 29.10
C VAL A 579 5.62 9.60 28.33
N LEU A 580 4.91 10.02 27.28
CA LEU A 580 5.26 11.23 26.53
C LEU A 580 5.14 12.50 27.38
N TYR A 581 4.14 12.61 28.26
CA TYR A 581 4.05 13.72 29.21
C TYR A 581 5.25 13.72 30.20
N TYR A 582 5.70 12.55 30.67
CA TYR A 582 6.91 12.46 31.52
C TYR A 582 8.17 12.90 30.76
N ILE A 583 8.28 12.54 29.45
CA ILE A 583 9.36 13.04 28.60
C ILE A 583 9.35 14.59 28.55
N ALA A 584 8.20 15.20 28.34
CA ALA A 584 8.06 16.66 28.30
C ALA A 584 8.43 17.32 29.64
N GLU A 585 7.93 16.76 30.74
CA GLU A 585 8.21 17.23 32.11
C GLU A 585 9.72 17.14 32.44
N ASN A 586 10.35 15.99 32.18
CA ASN A 586 11.75 15.78 32.44
C ASN A 586 12.65 16.68 31.57
N LEU A 587 12.24 16.95 30.32
CA LEU A 587 12.93 17.92 29.46
C LEU A 587 12.77 19.35 30.02
N ALA A 588 11.58 19.72 30.51
CA ALA A 588 11.32 21.03 31.12
C ALA A 588 12.17 21.27 32.38
N ILE A 589 12.33 20.24 33.22
CA ILE A 589 13.22 20.33 34.43
C ILE A 589 14.68 20.59 34.04
N ARG A 590 15.10 20.11 32.87
CA ARG A 590 16.49 20.20 32.39
C ARG A 590 16.68 21.21 31.25
N LYS A 591 15.75 22.12 31.05
CA LYS A 591 15.74 23.04 29.91
C LYS A 591 17.03 23.88 29.78
N GLU A 592 17.57 24.39 30.86
CA GLU A 592 18.80 25.18 30.85
C GLU A 592 20.03 24.34 30.47
N GLU A 593 20.03 23.04 30.80
CA GLU A 593 21.10 22.12 30.40
C GLU A 593 21.10 21.92 28.90
N PHE A 594 19.93 21.63 28.33
CA PHE A 594 19.78 21.46 26.89
C PHE A 594 20.01 22.75 26.10
N ALA A 595 19.57 23.90 26.63
CA ALA A 595 19.84 25.20 26.02
C ALA A 595 21.34 25.48 25.97
N ARG A 596 22.09 25.26 27.09
CA ARG A 596 23.56 25.39 27.10
C ARG A 596 24.23 24.47 26.08
N ARG A 597 23.70 23.25 25.88
CA ARG A 597 24.22 22.32 24.88
C ARG A 597 24.02 22.85 23.46
N LEU A 598 22.86 23.43 23.17
CA LEU A 598 22.57 24.08 21.87
C LEU A 598 23.47 25.30 21.63
N VAL A 599 23.64 26.17 22.64
CA VAL A 599 24.62 27.30 22.56
C VAL A 599 26.02 26.78 22.23
N GLN A 600 26.48 25.74 22.92
CA GLN A 600 27.80 25.14 22.69
C GLN A 600 27.99 24.61 21.26
N MET A 601 26.97 23.95 20.69
CA MET A 601 27.03 23.33 19.36
C MET A 601 26.84 24.34 18.24
N LEU A 602 25.84 25.22 18.37
CA LEU A 602 25.32 26.03 17.28
C LEU A 602 25.79 27.48 17.29
N ASN A 603 26.36 27.89 18.39
CA ASN A 603 26.70 29.29 18.64
C ASN A 603 25.46 30.22 18.60
N HIS A 604 24.33 29.71 19.05
CA HIS A 604 23.08 30.45 19.25
C HIS A 604 23.23 31.36 20.48
N THR A 605 22.38 32.39 20.55
CA THR A 605 22.17 33.12 21.81
C THR A 605 21.44 32.23 22.83
N GLU A 606 21.54 32.55 24.09
CA GLU A 606 20.80 31.85 25.16
C GLU A 606 19.29 31.86 24.91
N GLY A 607 18.77 33.01 24.43
CA GLY A 607 17.33 33.16 24.09
C GLY A 607 16.89 32.24 22.95
N GLU A 608 17.65 32.16 21.85
CA GLU A 608 17.36 31.26 20.74
C GLU A 608 17.40 29.79 21.17
N ALA A 609 18.40 29.41 21.98
CA ALA A 609 18.53 28.06 22.48
C ALA A 609 17.40 27.67 23.44
N LEU A 610 17.00 28.56 24.36
CA LEU A 610 15.84 28.34 25.23
C LEU A 610 14.54 28.22 24.43
N ALA A 611 14.35 29.06 23.42
CA ALA A 611 13.17 28.98 22.55
C ALA A 611 13.07 27.63 21.82
N GLU A 612 14.19 27.08 21.31
CA GLU A 612 14.20 25.74 20.69
C GLU A 612 13.82 24.64 21.70
N VAL A 613 14.31 24.71 22.95
CA VAL A 613 13.94 23.74 23.99
C VAL A 613 12.48 23.88 24.38
N GLU A 614 11.97 25.09 24.60
CA GLU A 614 10.56 25.31 24.95
C GLU A 614 9.62 24.81 23.86
N GLN A 615 9.91 25.11 22.60
CA GLN A 615 9.12 24.62 21.48
C GLN A 615 9.21 23.08 21.35
N SER A 616 10.34 22.49 21.71
CA SER A 616 10.48 21.02 21.77
C SER A 616 9.57 20.41 22.84
N ILE A 617 9.47 21.05 24.01
CA ILE A 617 8.57 20.63 25.09
C ILE A 617 7.11 20.73 24.64
N GLU A 618 6.70 21.86 24.06
CA GLU A 618 5.35 22.04 23.54
C GLU A 618 4.99 20.98 22.51
N ARG A 619 5.93 20.65 21.61
CA ARG A 619 5.73 19.62 20.58
C ARG A 619 5.58 18.22 21.16
N ILE A 620 6.29 17.89 22.23
CA ILE A 620 6.09 16.62 22.94
C ILE A 620 4.68 16.58 23.54
N TYR A 621 4.21 17.67 24.15
CA TYR A 621 2.83 17.76 24.66
C TYR A 621 1.78 17.56 23.55
N THR A 622 2.00 18.15 22.37
CA THR A 622 1.12 17.96 21.21
C THR A 622 0.99 16.49 20.84
N TYR A 623 2.11 15.78 20.68
CA TYR A 623 2.08 14.38 20.29
C TYR A 623 1.66 13.44 21.42
N ALA A 624 1.89 13.80 22.68
CA ALA A 624 1.31 13.12 23.83
C ALA A 624 -0.22 13.20 23.80
N ALA A 625 -0.76 14.37 23.46
CA ALA A 625 -2.21 14.55 23.32
C ALA A 625 -2.78 13.69 22.18
N TYR A 626 -2.06 13.56 21.06
CA TYR A 626 -2.51 12.73 19.93
C TYR A 626 -2.41 11.22 20.19
N ALA A 627 -1.58 10.75 21.11
CA ALA A 627 -1.32 9.32 21.31
C ALA A 627 -2.56 8.48 21.58
N ASP A 628 -3.59 9.06 22.20
CA ASP A 628 -4.88 8.42 22.49
C ASP A 628 -6.10 9.12 21.85
N LYS A 629 -5.85 10.07 20.91
CA LYS A 629 -6.91 10.85 20.25
C LYS A 629 -6.82 10.80 18.71
N TYR A 630 -5.80 10.17 18.17
CA TYR A 630 -5.70 9.91 16.74
C TYR A 630 -6.48 8.64 16.41
N ASP A 631 -7.80 8.79 16.30
CA ASP A 631 -8.76 7.71 16.20
C ASP A 631 -8.90 7.20 14.74
N GLY A 632 -9.45 5.98 14.61
CA GLY A 632 -9.90 5.43 13.37
C GLY A 632 -11.29 5.94 12.96
N LEU A 633 -11.79 5.39 11.86
CA LEU A 633 -13.09 5.70 11.28
C LEU A 633 -13.97 4.45 11.24
N ALA A 634 -15.28 4.63 11.42
CA ALA A 634 -16.26 3.63 11.05
C ALA A 634 -16.88 4.00 9.70
N HIS A 635 -16.71 3.14 8.70
CA HIS A 635 -17.20 3.38 7.35
C HIS A 635 -18.64 2.88 7.17
N SER A 636 -19.46 3.66 6.47
CA SER A 636 -20.79 3.27 6.02
C SER A 636 -20.71 2.58 4.67
N THR A 637 -20.63 1.27 4.67
CA THR A 637 -20.62 0.41 3.48
C THR A 637 -22.04 -0.01 3.08
N ILE A 638 -22.20 -0.44 1.82
CA ILE A 638 -23.53 -0.92 1.35
C ILE A 638 -23.86 -2.33 1.87
N GLN A 639 -22.86 -3.10 2.28
CA GLN A 639 -23.05 -4.41 2.89
C GLN A 639 -23.44 -4.27 4.37
N ARG A 640 -24.09 -5.31 4.92
CA ARG A 640 -24.47 -5.36 6.35
C ARG A 640 -23.26 -5.67 7.23
N HIS A 641 -22.31 -4.74 7.25
CA HIS A 641 -21.06 -4.83 8.03
C HIS A 641 -20.78 -3.50 8.72
N VAL A 642 -20.21 -3.58 9.91
CA VAL A 642 -19.45 -2.48 10.49
C VAL A 642 -18.03 -2.59 9.96
N THR A 643 -17.57 -1.58 9.24
CA THR A 643 -16.21 -1.54 8.72
C THR A 643 -15.42 -0.49 9.47
N LEU A 644 -14.36 -0.92 10.14
CA LEU A 644 -13.48 -0.08 10.94
C LEU A 644 -12.19 0.19 10.18
N ALA A 645 -11.84 1.44 9.97
CA ALA A 645 -10.52 1.86 9.50
C ALA A 645 -9.66 2.24 10.71
N MET A 646 -8.75 1.37 11.10
CA MET A 646 -7.93 1.52 12.31
C MET A 646 -6.52 1.98 11.94
N PRO A 647 -6.03 3.13 12.47
CA PRO A 647 -4.63 3.48 12.34
C PRO A 647 -3.77 2.54 13.20
N GLU A 648 -2.77 1.93 12.59
CA GLU A 648 -1.81 1.04 13.24
C GLU A 648 -0.38 1.57 13.06
N PRO A 649 0.55 1.27 13.99
CA PRO A 649 1.96 1.58 13.79
C PRO A 649 2.50 0.87 12.54
N ILE A 650 3.45 1.50 11.87
CA ILE A 650 4.18 0.86 10.75
C ILE A 650 5.02 -0.30 11.28
N GLY A 651 5.70 -0.10 12.42
CA GLY A 651 6.57 -1.08 13.04
C GLY A 651 7.89 -0.48 13.50
N VAL A 652 9.02 -1.00 13.02
CA VAL A 652 10.35 -0.42 13.26
C VAL A 652 10.64 0.63 12.19
N MET A 653 10.88 1.87 12.63
CA MET A 653 11.15 3.00 11.75
C MET A 653 12.61 3.45 11.87
N GLY A 654 13.30 3.54 10.74
CA GLY A 654 14.57 4.22 10.63
C GLY A 654 14.34 5.73 10.44
N ILE A 655 14.90 6.56 11.29
CA ILE A 655 14.70 8.02 11.21
C ILE A 655 16.07 8.71 11.12
N ILE A 656 16.30 9.42 10.02
CA ILE A 656 17.48 10.26 9.83
C ILE A 656 17.06 11.71 10.06
N CYS A 657 17.52 12.28 11.19
CA CYS A 657 17.12 13.63 11.59
C CYS A 657 17.79 14.73 10.75
N PRO A 658 17.14 15.91 10.66
CA PRO A 658 17.74 17.08 10.03
C PRO A 658 18.96 17.59 10.82
N ASP A 659 19.79 18.43 10.19
CA ASP A 659 20.89 19.13 10.86
C ASP A 659 20.48 20.51 11.38
N GLU A 660 19.36 21.01 10.90
CA GLU A 660 18.71 22.22 11.40
C GLU A 660 17.92 21.92 12.67
N SER A 661 17.97 22.85 13.66
CA SER A 661 17.25 22.69 14.92
C SER A 661 17.43 21.28 15.53
N PRO A 662 18.64 20.90 15.95
CA PRO A 662 19.02 19.52 16.25
C PRO A 662 18.22 18.87 17.39
N LEU A 663 17.70 19.65 18.34
CA LEU A 663 16.79 19.14 19.36
C LEU A 663 15.35 19.11 18.84
N LEU A 664 14.87 20.23 18.30
CA LEU A 664 13.49 20.35 17.82
C LEU A 664 13.22 19.43 16.64
N GLY A 665 14.16 19.29 15.68
CA GLY A 665 14.05 18.36 14.56
C GLY A 665 14.06 16.90 15.01
N PHE A 666 14.87 16.55 16.02
CA PHE A 666 14.85 15.22 16.62
C PHE A 666 13.49 14.94 17.29
N VAL A 667 13.00 15.84 18.13
CA VAL A 667 11.70 15.72 18.81
C VAL A 667 10.57 15.62 17.80
N SER A 668 10.56 16.47 16.76
CA SER A 668 9.53 16.50 15.73
C SER A 668 9.46 15.22 14.88
N ALA A 669 10.58 14.52 14.74
CA ALA A 669 10.63 13.26 14.00
C ALA A 669 10.35 12.03 14.87
N VAL A 670 10.84 12.00 16.10
CA VAL A 670 10.76 10.83 17.00
C VAL A 670 9.40 10.76 17.71
N MET A 671 8.91 11.88 18.26
CA MET A 671 7.72 11.86 19.12
C MET A 671 6.44 11.42 18.40
N PRO A 672 6.12 11.89 17.19
CA PRO A 672 4.95 11.39 16.48
C PRO A 672 5.05 9.90 16.15
N ALA A 673 6.25 9.41 15.83
CA ALA A 673 6.46 8.00 15.54
C ALA A 673 6.16 7.11 16.77
N ILE A 674 6.72 7.45 17.94
CA ILE A 674 6.47 6.66 19.17
C ILE A 674 5.06 6.90 19.74
N ALA A 675 4.47 8.08 19.56
CA ALA A 675 3.07 8.34 19.95
C ALA A 675 2.13 7.36 19.27
N MET A 676 2.37 7.05 17.99
CA MET A 676 1.58 6.09 17.21
C MET A 676 1.96 4.62 17.47
N GLY A 677 2.88 4.34 18.41
CA GLY A 677 3.25 2.98 18.80
C GLY A 677 4.38 2.35 18.01
N ASN A 678 5.10 3.11 17.18
CA ASN A 678 6.29 2.62 16.49
C ASN A 678 7.50 2.52 17.43
N HIS A 679 8.47 1.70 17.03
CA HIS A 679 9.81 1.67 17.58
C HIS A 679 10.75 2.41 16.63
N VAL A 680 11.73 3.12 17.14
CA VAL A 680 12.60 3.92 16.28
C VAL A 680 14.08 3.58 16.45
N VAL A 681 14.78 3.53 15.32
CA VAL A 681 16.23 3.59 15.24
C VAL A 681 16.56 4.93 14.60
N VAL A 682 17.03 5.86 15.43
CA VAL A 682 17.20 7.25 15.03
C VAL A 682 18.67 7.62 14.90
N ILE A 683 19.00 8.26 13.78
CA ILE A 683 20.31 8.86 13.52
C ILE A 683 20.13 10.37 13.67
N PRO A 684 20.66 10.98 14.75
CA PRO A 684 20.52 12.41 14.99
C PRO A 684 21.34 13.26 14.02
N SER A 685 21.30 14.59 14.21
CA SER A 685 22.16 15.50 13.46
C SER A 685 23.63 15.05 13.52
N GLU A 686 24.26 14.94 12.37
CA GLU A 686 25.69 14.58 12.27
C GLU A 686 26.58 15.71 12.79
N THR A 687 26.17 16.95 12.57
CA THR A 687 26.91 18.15 12.92
C THR A 687 26.68 18.63 14.37
N ALA A 688 25.52 18.30 14.93
CA ALA A 688 25.13 18.74 16.28
C ALA A 688 24.43 17.61 17.08
N PRO A 689 25.13 16.49 17.35
CA PRO A 689 24.50 15.27 17.87
C PRO A 689 24.24 15.29 19.39
N PHE A 690 24.86 16.19 20.14
CA PHE A 690 24.89 16.08 21.59
C PHE A 690 23.54 16.28 22.29
N SER A 691 22.65 17.12 21.74
CA SER A 691 21.29 17.24 22.31
C SER A 691 20.53 15.94 22.25
N ALA A 692 20.67 15.18 21.14
CA ALA A 692 20.02 13.88 20.98
C ALA A 692 20.70 12.79 21.82
N THR A 693 22.05 12.79 21.91
CA THR A 693 22.73 11.80 22.77
C THR A 693 22.47 12.04 24.26
N ASP A 694 22.36 13.31 24.73
CA ASP A 694 22.00 13.62 26.11
C ASP A 694 20.53 13.28 26.42
N PHE A 695 19.66 13.17 25.38
CA PHE A 695 18.25 12.88 25.54
C PHE A 695 17.98 11.46 26.10
N TYR A 696 18.99 10.56 26.10
CA TYR A 696 18.85 9.25 26.73
C TYR A 696 18.44 9.35 28.20
N GLN A 697 18.93 10.39 28.91
CA GLN A 697 18.61 10.62 30.33
C GLN A 697 17.15 10.97 30.53
N ILE A 698 16.55 11.69 29.54
CA ILE A 698 15.13 11.99 29.56
C ILE A 698 14.32 10.69 29.32
N LEU A 699 14.75 9.84 28.35
CA LEU A 699 14.09 8.54 28.07
C LEU A 699 14.15 7.62 29.31
N ASP A 700 15.32 7.48 29.94
CA ASP A 700 15.51 6.60 31.10
C ASP A 700 14.68 7.05 32.33
N THR A 701 14.51 8.37 32.51
CA THR A 701 13.75 8.91 33.64
C THR A 701 12.27 9.07 33.39
N SER A 702 11.79 8.72 32.18
CA SER A 702 10.39 8.84 31.74
C SER A 702 9.71 7.49 31.53
N ASP A 703 10.27 6.41 32.05
CA ASP A 703 9.71 5.05 31.96
C ASP A 703 9.52 4.56 30.50
N VAL A 704 10.34 5.03 29.56
CA VAL A 704 10.32 4.57 28.17
C VAL A 704 10.84 3.13 28.12
N PRO A 705 10.06 2.15 27.65
CA PRO A 705 10.51 0.76 27.57
C PRO A 705 11.78 0.61 26.72
N ALA A 706 12.66 -0.27 27.15
CA ALA A 706 13.90 -0.57 26.44
C ALA A 706 13.64 -0.93 24.98
N GLY A 707 14.43 -0.37 24.06
CA GLY A 707 14.30 -0.62 22.62
C GLY A 707 13.25 0.24 21.91
N THR A 708 12.38 0.98 22.59
CA THR A 708 11.42 1.90 21.96
C THR A 708 12.13 2.98 21.14
N VAL A 709 13.15 3.62 21.71
CA VAL A 709 14.01 4.60 21.04
C VAL A 709 15.45 4.11 21.11
N ASN A 710 16.09 3.99 19.96
CA ASN A 710 17.50 3.60 19.84
C ASN A 710 18.25 4.70 19.09
N ILE A 711 19.26 5.30 19.70
CA ILE A 711 20.00 6.45 19.17
C ILE A 711 21.38 5.98 18.72
N ILE A 712 21.64 6.05 17.42
CA ILE A 712 22.93 5.68 16.81
C ILE A 712 23.55 6.93 16.20
N THR A 713 24.77 7.26 16.63
CA THR A 713 25.56 8.34 16.05
C THR A 713 26.56 7.81 15.02
N GLY A 714 26.92 8.61 14.04
CA GLY A 714 27.87 8.24 12.99
C GLY A 714 27.60 9.00 11.68
N LYS A 715 28.18 8.53 10.60
CA LYS A 715 27.95 9.11 9.27
C LYS A 715 26.54 8.80 8.78
N LYS A 716 25.74 9.84 8.62
CA LYS A 716 24.32 9.73 8.24
C LYS A 716 24.10 8.90 6.98
N GLU A 717 24.86 9.14 5.92
CA GLU A 717 24.66 8.46 4.63
C GLU A 717 24.98 6.96 4.69
N ASP A 718 25.98 6.55 5.48
CA ASP A 718 26.32 5.15 5.67
C ASP A 718 25.26 4.43 6.50
N LEU A 719 24.89 5.00 7.63
CA LEU A 719 23.86 4.43 8.53
C LEU A 719 22.47 4.43 7.89
N ALA A 720 22.13 5.48 7.12
CA ALA A 720 20.88 5.52 6.34
C ALA A 720 20.84 4.40 5.28
N THR A 721 21.99 4.10 4.67
CA THR A 721 22.13 2.99 3.72
C THR A 721 21.87 1.65 4.37
N ASP A 722 22.44 1.42 5.56
CA ASP A 722 22.26 0.18 6.30
C ASP A 722 20.81 0.00 6.78
N LEU A 723 20.18 1.06 7.28
CA LEU A 723 18.76 1.05 7.65
C LEU A 723 17.83 0.81 6.46
N ALA A 724 18.11 1.47 5.32
CA ALA A 724 17.29 1.31 4.11
C ALA A 724 17.34 -0.11 3.54
N LYS A 725 18.48 -0.80 3.68
CA LYS A 725 18.66 -2.21 3.26
C LYS A 725 18.13 -3.23 4.25
N HIS A 726 17.90 -2.85 5.51
CA HIS A 726 17.58 -3.81 6.56
C HIS A 726 16.15 -4.33 6.40
N ASP A 727 15.95 -5.64 6.21
CA ASP A 727 14.63 -6.24 5.94
C ASP A 727 13.62 -6.03 7.08
N ASN A 728 14.10 -6.02 8.33
CA ASN A 728 13.28 -5.82 9.53
C ASN A 728 13.10 -4.33 9.92
N VAL A 729 13.34 -3.40 9.00
CA VAL A 729 12.93 -1.99 9.10
C VAL A 729 11.73 -1.80 8.19
N ASP A 730 10.61 -1.34 8.76
CA ASP A 730 9.31 -1.27 8.09
C ASP A 730 9.04 0.09 7.42
N GLY A 731 9.70 1.15 7.90
CA GLY A 731 9.58 2.52 7.37
C GLY A 731 10.85 3.33 7.52
N MET A 732 11.03 4.32 6.64
CA MET A 732 12.19 5.22 6.65
C MET A 732 11.77 6.67 6.50
N TRP A 733 12.19 7.52 7.45
CA TRP A 733 12.17 8.96 7.29
C TRP A 733 13.58 9.48 7.10
N TYR A 734 13.78 10.28 6.06
CA TYR A 734 15.10 10.81 5.75
C TYR A 734 15.04 12.32 5.49
N PHE A 735 15.57 13.12 6.40
CA PHE A 735 15.66 14.57 6.31
C PHE A 735 17.12 14.98 6.04
N GLY A 736 17.58 14.74 4.81
CA GLY A 736 18.95 14.94 4.43
C GLY A 736 19.11 15.41 2.98
N SER A 737 20.19 14.97 2.32
CA SER A 737 20.54 15.35 0.96
C SER A 737 19.57 14.82 -0.10
N LYS A 738 19.60 15.39 -1.30
CA LYS A 738 18.86 14.91 -2.46
C LYS A 738 19.36 13.53 -2.89
N GLU A 739 20.66 13.34 -2.89
CA GLU A 739 21.34 12.09 -3.23
C GLU A 739 21.00 10.98 -2.22
N GLY A 740 21.03 11.31 -0.93
CA GLY A 740 20.62 10.38 0.14
C GLY A 740 19.15 10.01 0.04
N SER A 741 18.26 10.95 -0.28
CA SER A 741 16.84 10.69 -0.52
C SER A 741 16.65 9.66 -1.65
N LYS A 742 17.32 9.86 -2.79
CA LYS A 742 17.30 8.92 -3.90
C LYS A 742 17.83 7.54 -3.52
N LYS A 743 18.91 7.49 -2.76
CA LYS A 743 19.54 6.23 -2.31
C LYS A 743 18.60 5.46 -1.36
N VAL A 744 18.00 6.15 -0.38
CA VAL A 744 17.05 5.56 0.57
C VAL A 744 15.83 5.00 -0.16
N GLU A 745 15.21 5.76 -1.07
CA GLU A 745 14.06 5.30 -1.84
C GLU A 745 14.39 4.09 -2.71
N SER A 746 15.55 4.09 -3.37
CA SER A 746 15.98 2.98 -4.24
C SER A 746 16.22 1.70 -3.44
N LEU A 747 16.88 1.78 -2.28
CA LEU A 747 17.18 0.62 -1.44
C LEU A 747 15.95 0.10 -0.70
N ALA A 748 15.05 0.99 -0.30
CA ALA A 748 13.78 0.64 0.34
C ALA A 748 12.81 -0.11 -0.60
N ALA A 749 13.09 -0.14 -1.91
CA ALA A 749 12.26 -0.87 -2.87
C ALA A 749 12.36 -2.39 -2.73
N ASP A 750 13.44 -2.93 -2.17
CA ASP A 750 13.66 -4.38 -2.12
C ASP A 750 12.65 -5.12 -1.23
N ASN A 751 12.24 -4.53 -0.12
CA ASN A 751 11.17 -5.04 0.76
C ASN A 751 9.93 -4.14 0.81
N MET A 752 9.81 -3.19 -0.11
CA MET A 752 8.67 -2.26 -0.26
C MET A 752 8.37 -1.42 0.98
N LYS A 753 9.37 -1.11 1.84
CA LYS A 753 9.16 -0.24 3.01
C LYS A 753 8.75 1.17 2.61
N ARG A 754 7.88 1.78 3.39
CA ARG A 754 7.45 3.17 3.19
C ARG A 754 8.60 4.13 3.44
N THR A 755 8.70 5.17 2.62
CA THR A 755 9.70 6.22 2.79
C THR A 755 9.04 7.60 2.80
N TRP A 756 9.57 8.48 3.65
CA TRP A 756 9.27 9.90 3.64
C TRP A 756 10.58 10.66 3.65
N VAL A 757 10.91 11.31 2.54
CA VAL A 757 12.21 11.92 2.32
C VAL A 757 12.09 13.39 1.93
N SER A 758 13.10 14.20 2.27
CA SER A 758 13.06 15.66 2.07
C SER A 758 13.59 16.13 0.72
N TYR A 759 14.24 15.27 -0.07
CA TYR A 759 14.89 15.61 -1.35
C TYR A 759 15.87 16.80 -1.26
N GLY A 760 16.55 16.97 -0.12
CA GLY A 760 17.43 18.10 0.13
C GLY A 760 16.70 19.43 0.41
N LYS A 761 15.40 19.43 0.50
CA LYS A 761 14.63 20.63 0.83
C LYS A 761 14.70 20.94 2.32
N TYR A 762 14.71 22.20 2.63
CA TYR A 762 14.69 22.73 3.99
C TYR A 762 13.26 22.82 4.51
N ARG A 763 13.05 22.31 5.73
CA ARG A 763 11.81 22.46 6.49
C ARG A 763 12.07 23.41 7.66
N ASN A 764 11.25 24.44 7.81
CA ASN A 764 11.31 25.30 8.98
C ASN A 764 10.67 24.58 10.18
N TRP A 765 11.48 23.98 11.02
CA TRP A 765 11.03 23.22 12.18
C TRP A 765 10.39 24.08 13.26
N THR A 766 10.68 25.40 13.31
CA THR A 766 10.06 26.33 14.25
C THR A 766 8.68 26.80 13.80
N ASP A 767 8.36 26.65 12.52
CA ASP A 767 7.02 26.88 12.00
C ASP A 767 6.14 25.65 12.27
N THR A 768 5.09 25.80 13.10
CA THR A 768 4.17 24.71 13.45
C THR A 768 3.51 24.10 12.22
N ALA A 769 3.19 24.90 11.19
CA ALA A 769 2.59 24.39 9.96
C ALA A 769 3.50 23.44 9.17
N GLN A 770 4.82 23.56 9.31
CA GLN A 770 5.81 22.71 8.64
C GLN A 770 6.40 21.62 9.55
N GLY A 771 6.63 21.92 10.82
CA GLY A 771 7.35 21.06 11.78
C GLY A 771 6.45 20.18 12.64
N GLU A 772 5.13 20.30 12.55
CA GLU A 772 4.15 19.63 13.41
C GLU A 772 2.88 19.22 12.65
N GLY A 773 2.02 18.46 13.28
CA GLY A 773 0.64 18.18 12.84
C GLY A 773 0.40 16.76 12.36
N GLU A 774 -0.84 16.53 11.88
CA GLU A 774 -1.34 15.21 11.48
C GLU A 774 -0.57 14.57 10.31
N VAL A 775 0.14 15.35 9.51
CA VAL A 775 0.98 14.81 8.43
C VAL A 775 2.02 13.83 8.99
N PHE A 776 2.63 14.16 10.12
CA PHE A 776 3.60 13.28 10.80
C PHE A 776 2.93 12.01 11.33
N LEU A 777 1.72 12.12 11.91
CA LEU A 777 0.97 10.97 12.40
C LEU A 777 0.57 10.02 11.25
N ARG A 778 0.12 10.60 10.14
CA ARG A 778 -0.23 9.83 8.93
C ARG A 778 0.98 9.14 8.31
N GLN A 779 2.15 9.78 8.35
CA GLN A 779 3.40 9.15 7.90
C GLN A 779 3.90 8.08 8.88
N ALA A 780 3.50 8.13 10.15
CA ALA A 780 3.85 7.17 11.19
C ALA A 780 2.85 6.00 11.31
N THR A 781 1.75 6.01 10.55
CA THR A 781 0.69 5.00 10.64
C THR A 781 0.34 4.41 9.28
N GLN A 782 -0.28 3.27 9.32
CA GLN A 782 -0.97 2.64 8.20
C GLN A 782 -2.38 2.24 8.64
N ILE A 783 -3.32 2.17 7.70
CA ILE A 783 -4.72 1.90 8.02
C ILE A 783 -5.03 0.43 7.76
N LYS A 784 -5.63 -0.23 8.75
CA LYS A 784 -6.23 -1.56 8.63
C LYS A 784 -7.75 -1.42 8.56
N ASN A 785 -8.37 -2.01 7.54
CA ASN A 785 -9.82 -2.07 7.41
C ASN A 785 -10.32 -3.43 7.89
N ILE A 786 -11.17 -3.45 8.95
CA ILE A 786 -11.76 -4.66 9.53
C ILE A 786 -13.25 -4.66 9.23
N TRP A 787 -13.72 -5.70 8.54
CA TRP A 787 -15.12 -5.89 8.19
C TRP A 787 -15.78 -6.87 9.15
N ILE A 788 -16.76 -6.40 9.93
CA ILE A 788 -17.44 -7.14 10.97
C ILE A 788 -18.92 -7.30 10.57
N PRO A 789 -19.42 -8.50 10.28
CA PRO A 789 -20.81 -8.70 9.94
C PRO A 789 -21.71 -8.48 11.16
N TYR A 790 -22.92 -7.92 10.97
CA TYR A 790 -23.92 -7.72 12.04
C TYR A 790 -25.28 -8.35 11.74
N SER A 791 -25.42 -9.08 10.66
CA SER A 791 -26.59 -9.90 10.37
C SER A 791 -26.19 -11.15 9.60
N ALA A 792 -26.88 -12.25 9.90
CA ALA A 792 -26.75 -13.50 9.17
C ALA A 792 -27.32 -13.37 7.75
#